data_e73a65a860201028cf6a38784be1d602
#
_entry.id   e73a65a860201028cf6a38784be1d602
#
_cell.length_a   1.000
_cell.length_b   1.000
_cell.length_c   1.000
_cell.angle_alpha   90.00
_cell.angle_beta   90.00
_cell.angle_gamma   90.00
#
_symmetry.space_group_name_H-M   'P 1'
#
loop_
_entity.id
_entity.type
_entity.pdbx_description
1 polymer ?
#
loop_
_entity_poly.entity_id
_entity_poly.type
_entity_poly.pdbx_seq_one_letter_code
_entity_poly.pdbx_strand_id
1 'polypeptide(L)'
;ITGAPFSVKTGNGSMGLAVGLLNDFPQQNAAPDLDGSNFKIKDREKYCIRSHEKGIYLLGLTDLAVEHAVWDFLHRLGYRQYFPGSHWEVIPRQNTLQINLNVIEAPDYQNRVIWYGFGPWDYAAEPYRRWCQRNRATSGMALKTGHSYGQFIRNNQAEFDAHPEYYAYVDGRRDVRAQAKFCISNAGLQKLIVDSSLRYFAENPEADSISLDPSDGGGWCECEACQKMGSISDRALTLANQVAAAINQPQADGDTRQKYVGMYAYAYHSPPPAIKVHPNVIISVATGFLRGGHTLDDIISGWSEQGARIGIREYYSVYTWDHDLPGLARGSRIDYLKSTIPQFHRQGAQYMSAESSDNWGPNGLGYYLAARMLWNLDEARQTDQLTDDFLTRCFGKAKPPMAQFYEQLDGSHSHLVVSDQYGRMFRSLAEAKKMAVSDEVHARLDDLILYCHYVDLYERYRQASGAQRQQAFEQLIRHAYRMRKTMLVHSKAVYRDAVKRDKQVSIPENAQWHIPEPQNPWKESTPFSKSELQQFLEEGIAAYPLTELDFKPVTYSDELVPAGKPTSPDQQPGVLQSGRGVQTFYTYVSDTATPIELQVTGGLIAHYRDRGNVKIELWKIGGASQTGERETFVMKDQSVPPDGKTRTVRLPTRETGMYRITVSDGGDRTSVNWKAGQLMVMPSSLDEPIVTSGRWSLYFYVPQGTKVIGVHGGDRGSIQDPTGKEQFSFKDRKANYYSIPVPAGSDGKLWKVNQAAGPIRLLTVPPYFTRSAAELLLPREVLQADSGLDE
;
A
#
# COMPACT_ATOMS: atom_id res chain seq x y z
N ILE A 1 14.25 32.32 8.39
CA ILE A 1 12.95 32.65 8.99
C ILE A 1 12.88 34.15 9.22
N THR A 2 13.78 34.74 10.05
CA THR A 2 13.77 36.17 10.35
C THR A 2 14.54 37.03 9.34
N GLY A 3 15.42 36.43 8.54
CA GLY A 3 16.39 37.17 7.70
C GLY A 3 17.57 37.80 8.48
N ALA A 4 17.57 37.70 9.80
CA ALA A 4 18.67 38.24 10.62
C ALA A 4 19.88 37.27 10.60
N PRO A 5 21.12 37.80 10.55
CA PRO A 5 22.31 36.96 10.65
C PRO A 5 22.47 36.43 12.09
N PHE A 6 22.91 35.16 12.20
CA PHE A 6 23.29 34.57 13.49
C PHE A 6 24.81 34.49 13.62
N SER A 7 25.32 34.89 14.74
CA SER A 7 26.72 34.74 15.11
C SER A 7 26.91 33.35 15.75
N VAL A 8 27.74 32.52 15.14
CA VAL A 8 28.11 31.20 15.68
C VAL A 8 29.39 31.32 16.52
N LYS A 9 29.35 30.88 17.74
CA LYS A 9 30.49 30.88 18.69
C LYS A 9 30.51 29.60 19.49
N THR A 10 31.69 29.11 19.83
CA THR A 10 31.85 28.12 20.89
C THR A 10 31.53 28.75 22.24
N GLY A 11 30.72 28.13 23.05
CA GLY A 11 30.29 28.68 24.35
C GLY A 11 29.81 27.59 25.30
N ASN A 12 29.47 28.01 26.50
CA ASN A 12 28.99 27.12 27.57
C ASN A 12 27.46 26.91 27.58
N GLY A 13 26.75 27.41 26.60
CA GLY A 13 25.29 27.28 26.50
C GLY A 13 24.45 28.17 27.38
N SER A 14 25.07 29.14 28.12
CA SER A 14 24.36 30.00 29.06
C SER A 14 23.45 31.05 28.40
N MET A 15 23.51 31.24 27.08
CA MET A 15 22.68 32.21 26.34
C MET A 15 22.55 31.82 24.87
N GLY A 16 21.46 32.28 24.22
CA GLY A 16 21.19 32.07 22.81
C GLY A 16 20.73 30.65 22.48
N LEU A 17 21.00 30.19 21.28
CA LEU A 17 20.74 28.83 20.85
C LEU A 17 21.98 27.96 21.17
N ALA A 18 21.89 27.10 22.15
CA ALA A 18 22.93 26.15 22.49
C ALA A 18 22.65 24.81 21.83
N VAL A 19 23.52 24.42 20.88
CA VAL A 19 23.37 23.24 20.04
C VAL A 19 24.58 22.33 20.24
N GLY A 20 24.38 21.07 20.61
CA GLY A 20 25.47 20.11 20.82
C GLY A 20 25.04 18.85 21.58
N LEU A 21 26.04 18.04 21.94
CA LEU A 21 25.80 16.85 22.75
C LEU A 21 25.47 17.23 24.21
N LEU A 22 24.68 16.41 24.87
CA LEU A 22 24.34 16.64 26.29
C LEU A 22 25.60 16.80 27.15
N ASN A 23 26.63 16.01 26.88
CA ASN A 23 27.89 16.04 27.62
C ASN A 23 28.73 17.32 27.38
N ASP A 24 28.46 18.08 26.33
CA ASP A 24 29.14 19.36 26.06
C ASP A 24 28.68 20.47 27.02
N PHE A 25 27.56 20.26 27.74
CA PHE A 25 26.94 21.26 28.60
C PHE A 25 26.75 20.77 30.07
N PRO A 26 27.75 20.19 30.72
CA PRO A 26 27.58 19.53 32.01
C PRO A 26 27.21 20.49 33.16
N GLN A 27 27.57 21.77 33.04
CA GLN A 27 27.36 22.77 34.10
C GLN A 27 25.92 23.33 34.10
N GLN A 28 25.15 23.08 33.04
CA GLN A 28 23.84 23.72 32.88
C GLN A 28 22.68 22.88 33.44
N ASN A 29 22.92 21.63 33.84
CA ASN A 29 21.83 20.66 34.17
C ASN A 29 20.66 20.76 33.18
N ALA A 30 21.03 20.86 31.88
CA ALA A 30 20.13 21.34 30.85
C ALA A 30 19.00 20.35 30.53
N ALA A 31 19.22 19.06 30.81
CA ALA A 31 18.25 18.00 30.53
C ALA A 31 18.41 16.86 31.55
N PRO A 32 18.01 17.02 32.81
CA PRO A 32 18.16 15.98 33.86
C PRO A 32 17.40 14.68 33.50
N ASP A 33 16.35 14.78 32.65
CA ASP A 33 15.55 13.64 32.20
C ASP A 33 16.11 12.95 30.94
N LEU A 34 17.19 13.48 30.35
CA LEU A 34 17.89 12.91 29.22
C LEU A 34 19.09 12.10 29.77
N ASP A 35 18.82 10.90 30.30
CA ASP A 35 19.85 10.04 30.90
C ASP A 35 20.59 9.23 29.82
N GLY A 36 21.89 9.39 29.74
CA GLY A 36 22.78 8.61 28.86
C GLY A 36 23.50 7.46 29.58
N SER A 37 23.26 7.24 30.90
CA SER A 37 24.00 6.26 31.71
C SER A 37 23.77 4.80 31.25
N ASN A 38 22.60 4.47 30.71
CA ASN A 38 22.24 3.16 30.18
C ASN A 38 21.95 3.22 28.69
N PHE A 39 22.81 3.88 27.93
CA PHE A 39 22.65 4.14 26.52
C PHE A 39 22.42 2.85 25.71
N LYS A 40 21.31 2.81 24.97
CA LYS A 40 20.93 1.72 24.07
C LYS A 40 20.78 2.24 22.66
N ILE A 41 20.74 1.35 21.68
CA ILE A 41 20.56 1.72 20.27
C ILE A 41 19.31 2.58 20.03
N LYS A 42 18.24 2.34 20.78
CA LYS A 42 17.01 3.14 20.71
C LYS A 42 17.19 4.59 21.21
N ASP A 43 18.24 4.87 21.99
CA ASP A 43 18.51 6.18 22.56
C ASP A 43 19.37 7.05 21.62
N ARG A 44 19.87 6.49 20.52
CA ARG A 44 20.72 7.20 19.55
C ARG A 44 20.07 8.42 18.94
N GLU A 45 18.73 8.47 18.93
CA GLU A 45 17.96 9.57 18.34
C GLU A 45 17.22 10.42 19.39
N LYS A 46 17.48 10.13 20.67
CA LYS A 46 16.83 10.85 21.77
C LYS A 46 17.45 12.22 21.98
N TYR A 47 16.61 13.25 21.99
CA TYR A 47 17.03 14.65 22.18
C TYR A 47 16.10 15.41 23.11
N CYS A 48 16.54 16.58 23.54
CA CYS A 48 15.70 17.58 24.19
C CYS A 48 15.77 18.94 23.49
N ILE A 49 14.64 19.66 23.55
CA ILE A 49 14.55 21.10 23.26
C ILE A 49 13.98 21.78 24.47
N ARG A 50 14.77 22.62 25.12
CA ARG A 50 14.38 23.25 26.39
C ARG A 50 14.72 24.72 26.43
N SER A 51 13.71 25.57 26.65
CA SER A 51 13.88 26.99 26.89
C SER A 51 14.41 27.25 28.30
N HIS A 52 15.26 28.23 28.39
CA HIS A 52 15.73 28.78 29.65
C HIS A 52 15.69 30.33 29.61
N GLU A 53 16.00 31.00 30.71
CA GLU A 53 15.82 32.45 30.83
C GLU A 53 16.50 33.28 29.72
N LYS A 54 17.66 32.81 29.17
CA LYS A 54 18.46 33.52 28.18
C LYS A 54 18.61 32.83 26.87
N GLY A 55 17.85 31.74 26.62
CA GLY A 55 18.00 30.99 25.40
C GLY A 55 17.25 29.66 25.30
N ILE A 56 17.72 28.78 24.45
CA ILE A 56 17.14 27.46 24.20
C ILE A 56 18.27 26.43 24.02
N TYR A 57 18.18 25.32 24.70
CA TYR A 57 18.99 24.13 24.51
C TYR A 57 18.40 23.24 23.38
N LEU A 58 19.23 22.81 22.43
CA LEU A 58 18.96 21.80 21.44
C LEU A 58 20.03 20.71 21.62
N LEU A 59 19.76 19.73 22.47
CA LEU A 59 20.76 18.76 22.92
C LEU A 59 20.33 17.34 22.55
N GLY A 60 21.31 16.53 22.13
CA GLY A 60 21.13 15.13 21.81
C GLY A 60 22.13 14.22 22.52
N LEU A 61 21.83 12.93 22.58
CA LEU A 61 22.78 11.92 23.08
C LEU A 61 23.82 11.55 22.02
N THR A 62 23.55 11.84 20.75
CA THR A 62 24.43 11.64 19.58
C THR A 62 24.33 12.83 18.63
N ASP A 63 25.25 12.92 17.69
CA ASP A 63 25.18 13.96 16.61
C ASP A 63 23.88 13.86 15.80
N LEU A 64 23.39 12.64 15.52
CA LEU A 64 22.10 12.45 14.85
C LEU A 64 20.93 12.98 15.68
N ALA A 65 20.95 12.76 16.98
CA ALA A 65 19.93 13.30 17.89
C ALA A 65 19.96 14.83 17.94
N VAL A 66 21.15 15.43 17.89
CA VAL A 66 21.31 16.89 17.80
C VAL A 66 20.75 17.41 16.45
N GLU A 67 21.03 16.72 15.34
CA GLU A 67 20.44 17.03 14.04
C GLU A 67 18.90 17.00 14.10
N HIS A 68 18.34 15.96 14.70
CA HIS A 68 16.89 15.83 14.88
C HIS A 68 16.30 16.95 15.75
N ALA A 69 16.98 17.33 16.83
CA ALA A 69 16.57 18.46 17.67
C ALA A 69 16.51 19.77 16.88
N VAL A 70 17.51 20.02 16.02
CA VAL A 70 17.54 21.23 15.17
C VAL A 70 16.40 21.24 14.18
N TRP A 71 16.15 20.11 13.47
CA TRP A 71 15.07 20.04 12.50
C TRP A 71 13.69 20.11 13.16
N ASP A 72 13.50 19.50 14.34
CA ASP A 72 12.25 19.63 15.09
C ASP A 72 12.03 21.07 15.55
N PHE A 73 13.06 21.74 16.06
CA PHE A 73 12.98 23.16 16.42
C PHE A 73 12.56 24.03 15.23
N LEU A 74 13.17 23.85 14.07
CA LEU A 74 12.79 24.56 12.86
C LEU A 74 11.36 24.24 12.42
N HIS A 75 10.95 22.97 12.55
CA HIS A 75 9.59 22.54 12.24
C HIS A 75 8.56 23.23 13.15
N ARG A 76 8.85 23.38 14.45
CA ARG A 76 8.01 24.10 15.42
C ARG A 76 7.95 25.61 15.12
N LEU A 77 8.96 26.18 14.49
CA LEU A 77 8.96 27.55 13.95
C LEU A 77 8.23 27.68 12.62
N GLY A 78 7.68 26.59 12.07
CA GLY A 78 6.89 26.59 10.86
C GLY A 78 7.64 26.22 9.57
N TYR A 79 8.91 25.85 9.66
CA TYR A 79 9.65 25.30 8.52
C TYR A 79 9.06 23.96 8.09
N ARG A 80 9.03 23.70 6.78
CA ARG A 80 8.59 22.41 6.22
C ARG A 80 9.42 22.04 4.99
N GLN A 81 9.68 20.75 4.83
CA GLN A 81 10.13 20.15 3.58
C GLN A 81 9.14 19.03 3.24
N TYR A 82 8.10 19.35 2.47
CA TYR A 82 7.05 18.36 2.21
C TYR A 82 7.50 17.25 1.26
N PHE A 83 8.06 17.60 0.10
CA PHE A 83 8.65 16.66 -0.86
C PHE A 83 10.12 17.03 -1.09
N PRO A 84 10.94 16.13 -1.63
CA PRO A 84 12.30 16.46 -2.05
C PRO A 84 12.31 17.59 -3.12
N GLY A 85 13.37 18.36 -3.12
CA GLY A 85 13.53 19.49 -4.04
C GLY A 85 13.15 20.84 -3.43
N SER A 86 13.68 21.93 -4.01
CA SER A 86 13.54 23.28 -3.48
C SER A 86 12.14 23.85 -3.59
N HIS A 87 11.37 23.45 -4.60
CA HIS A 87 9.99 23.93 -4.76
C HIS A 87 9.09 23.53 -3.58
N TRP A 88 9.38 22.40 -2.94
CA TRP A 88 8.58 21.84 -1.86
C TRP A 88 9.10 22.16 -0.47
N GLU A 89 10.08 23.06 -0.39
CA GLU A 89 10.56 23.67 0.85
C GLU A 89 9.74 24.93 1.17
N VAL A 90 9.29 25.03 2.41
CA VAL A 90 8.54 26.18 2.93
C VAL A 90 9.30 26.80 4.09
N ILE A 91 9.82 27.98 3.89
CA ILE A 91 10.51 28.77 4.89
C ILE A 91 9.58 29.89 5.33
N PRO A 92 9.02 29.86 6.55
CA PRO A 92 8.13 30.92 7.02
C PRO A 92 8.92 32.21 7.21
N ARG A 93 8.27 33.34 6.97
CA ARG A 93 8.82 34.66 7.26
C ARG A 93 8.18 35.21 8.53
N GLN A 94 9.01 35.51 9.53
CA GLN A 94 8.56 36.04 10.83
C GLN A 94 9.54 37.14 11.27
N ASN A 95 9.02 38.29 11.67
CA ASN A 95 9.85 39.37 12.14
C ASN A 95 10.40 39.15 13.55
N THR A 96 9.69 38.38 14.36
CA THR A 96 10.04 38.07 15.75
C THR A 96 9.79 36.58 16.03
N LEU A 97 10.74 35.93 16.67
CA LEU A 97 10.59 34.55 17.15
C LEU A 97 10.33 34.57 18.65
N GLN A 98 9.19 34.08 19.07
CA GLN A 98 8.85 33.80 20.45
C GLN A 98 8.44 32.34 20.59
N ILE A 99 9.21 31.56 21.33
CA ILE A 99 8.91 30.16 21.55
C ILE A 99 9.37 29.74 22.93
N ASN A 100 8.53 28.98 23.64
CA ASN A 100 8.87 28.37 24.91
C ASN A 100 8.64 26.87 24.79
N LEU A 101 9.69 26.08 24.96
CA LEU A 101 9.68 24.63 24.72
C LEU A 101 10.27 23.90 25.93
N ASN A 102 9.66 22.79 26.27
CA ASN A 102 10.22 21.78 27.15
C ASN A 102 9.85 20.41 26.58
N VAL A 103 10.71 19.86 25.71
CA VAL A 103 10.44 18.70 24.91
C VAL A 103 11.56 17.71 25.07
N ILE A 104 11.24 16.44 25.28
CA ILE A 104 12.13 15.29 25.09
C ILE A 104 11.45 14.35 24.12
N GLU A 105 12.13 14.03 23.05
CA GLU A 105 11.59 13.14 22.02
C GLU A 105 12.57 12.06 21.61
N ALA A 106 12.01 10.95 21.19
CA ALA A 106 12.66 9.85 20.50
C ALA A 106 11.63 9.22 19.54
N PRO A 107 12.03 8.57 18.44
CA PRO A 107 11.09 7.96 17.53
C PRO A 107 10.42 6.71 18.12
N ASP A 108 9.16 6.48 17.76
CA ASP A 108 8.45 5.24 18.08
C ASP A 108 9.01 4.05 17.28
N TYR A 109 9.32 4.25 16.00
CA TYR A 109 10.01 3.27 15.19
C TYR A 109 11.53 3.52 15.14
N GLN A 110 12.33 2.54 15.51
CA GLN A 110 13.81 2.64 15.55
C GLN A 110 14.42 2.66 14.13
N ASN A 111 13.73 2.08 13.14
CA ASN A 111 14.10 2.14 11.74
C ASN A 111 12.90 2.60 10.92
N ARG A 112 13.08 3.65 10.09
CA ARG A 112 12.00 4.37 9.39
C ARG A 112 12.37 4.64 7.94
N VAL A 113 12.62 3.56 7.20
CA VAL A 113 13.15 3.64 5.83
C VAL A 113 12.03 3.54 4.81
N ILE A 114 11.82 4.61 4.04
CA ILE A 114 11.05 4.60 2.81
C ILE A 114 12.08 4.62 1.68
N TRP A 115 12.41 3.47 1.11
CA TRP A 115 13.55 3.33 0.20
C TRP A 115 13.11 3.16 -1.25
N TYR A 116 13.93 3.62 -2.17
CA TYR A 116 13.69 3.50 -3.59
C TYR A 116 14.12 2.14 -4.11
N GLY A 117 13.19 1.37 -4.69
CA GLY A 117 13.38 -0.02 -5.13
C GLY A 117 14.52 -0.24 -6.12
N PHE A 118 15.01 0.83 -6.76
CA PHE A 118 16.16 0.83 -7.67
C PHE A 118 17.31 1.69 -7.20
N GLY A 119 17.28 2.09 -5.94
CA GLY A 119 18.18 3.08 -5.38
C GLY A 119 17.88 4.50 -5.85
N PRO A 120 18.34 5.49 -5.12
CA PRO A 120 18.26 6.88 -5.57
C PRO A 120 19.24 7.10 -6.73
N TRP A 121 18.78 7.83 -7.74
CA TRP A 121 19.61 8.21 -8.87
C TRP A 121 20.37 9.48 -8.57
N ASP A 122 21.34 9.83 -9.43
CA ASP A 122 22.14 11.03 -9.34
C ASP A 122 21.32 12.32 -9.10
N TYR A 123 20.19 12.45 -9.80
CA TYR A 123 19.28 13.60 -9.64
C TYR A 123 18.39 13.53 -8.38
N ALA A 124 18.15 12.35 -7.82
CA ALA A 124 17.24 12.14 -6.70
C ALA A 124 17.94 11.90 -5.36
N ALA A 125 19.20 11.40 -5.38
CA ALA A 125 19.93 10.98 -4.19
C ALA A 125 20.08 12.09 -3.14
N GLU A 126 20.62 13.22 -3.52
CA GLU A 126 20.86 14.33 -2.61
C GLU A 126 19.57 15.04 -2.15
N PRO A 127 18.60 15.36 -3.01
CA PRO A 127 17.31 15.90 -2.56
C PRO A 127 16.58 14.97 -1.61
N TYR A 128 16.60 13.64 -1.86
CA TYR A 128 15.97 12.66 -0.99
C TYR A 128 16.70 12.54 0.35
N ARG A 129 18.02 12.51 0.36
CA ARG A 129 18.81 12.50 1.60
C ARG A 129 18.49 13.71 2.48
N ARG A 130 18.42 14.91 1.88
CA ARG A 130 18.03 16.14 2.60
C ARG A 130 16.62 16.07 3.14
N TRP A 131 15.69 15.51 2.37
CA TRP A 131 14.32 15.29 2.83
C TRP A 131 14.28 14.36 4.06
N CYS A 132 15.01 13.26 4.02
CA CYS A 132 15.12 12.34 5.17
C CYS A 132 15.66 13.05 6.42
N GLN A 133 16.71 13.83 6.30
CA GLN A 133 17.28 14.60 7.41
C GLN A 133 16.27 15.59 7.99
N ARG A 134 15.66 16.40 7.13
CA ARG A 134 14.73 17.48 7.52
C ARG A 134 13.42 16.98 8.13
N ASN A 135 13.02 15.77 7.79
CA ASN A 135 11.82 15.12 8.31
C ASN A 135 12.12 14.05 9.38
N ARG A 136 13.35 13.99 9.89
CA ARG A 136 13.77 13.00 10.91
C ARG A 136 13.51 11.55 10.45
N ALA A 137 13.56 11.30 9.13
CA ALA A 137 13.41 9.99 8.54
C ALA A 137 14.76 9.23 8.43
N THR A 138 15.87 9.86 8.81
CA THR A 138 17.15 9.19 9.01
C THR A 138 17.10 8.40 10.31
N SER A 139 17.39 7.11 10.25
CA SER A 139 17.29 6.22 11.42
C SER A 139 18.63 6.06 12.14
N GLY A 140 18.60 6.02 13.47
CA GLY A 140 19.79 5.80 14.32
C GLY A 140 20.30 4.37 14.29
N MET A 141 19.51 3.44 13.74
CA MET A 141 19.91 2.05 13.51
C MET A 141 19.86 1.75 12.01
N ALA A 142 20.99 1.32 11.45
CA ALA A 142 21.09 0.86 10.07
C ALA A 142 20.74 -0.63 9.98
N LEU A 143 19.45 -0.96 9.90
CA LEU A 143 18.99 -2.33 9.71
C LEU A 143 19.16 -2.74 8.23
N LYS A 144 20.07 -3.67 7.96
CA LYS A 144 20.23 -4.29 6.65
C LYS A 144 19.30 -5.49 6.53
N THR A 145 18.41 -5.42 5.56
CA THR A 145 17.55 -6.52 5.11
C THR A 145 17.59 -6.58 3.59
N GLY A 146 17.07 -7.66 3.02
CA GLY A 146 17.04 -7.86 1.56
C GLY A 146 18.03 -8.94 1.11
N HIS A 147 17.70 -9.50 -0.04
CA HIS A 147 18.33 -10.70 -0.60
C HIS A 147 19.86 -10.62 -0.64
N SER A 148 20.53 -11.42 0.20
CA SER A 148 21.98 -11.35 0.42
C SER A 148 22.75 -12.58 -0.07
N TYR A 149 22.12 -13.74 -0.28
CA TYR A 149 22.84 -14.98 -0.66
C TYR A 149 23.68 -14.82 -1.92
N GLY A 150 23.15 -14.15 -2.95
CA GLY A 150 23.93 -13.86 -4.15
C GLY A 150 25.16 -12.97 -3.89
N GLN A 151 25.14 -12.12 -2.86
CA GLN A 151 26.32 -11.33 -2.49
C GLN A 151 27.37 -12.21 -1.78
N PHE A 152 26.94 -13.12 -0.89
CA PHE A 152 27.86 -14.09 -0.27
C PHE A 152 28.52 -14.99 -1.31
N ILE A 153 27.77 -15.48 -2.33
CA ILE A 153 28.34 -16.25 -3.45
C ILE A 153 29.44 -15.43 -4.14
N ARG A 154 29.12 -14.22 -4.59
CA ARG A 154 30.10 -13.36 -5.30
C ARG A 154 31.33 -13.04 -4.48
N ASN A 155 31.17 -12.76 -3.20
CA ASN A 155 32.29 -12.41 -2.33
C ASN A 155 33.19 -13.62 -1.98
N ASN A 156 32.69 -14.85 -2.16
CA ASN A 156 33.38 -16.08 -1.86
C ASN A 156 33.38 -17.05 -3.06
N GLN A 157 33.43 -16.53 -4.29
CA GLN A 157 33.25 -17.32 -5.52
C GLN A 157 34.24 -18.50 -5.59
N ALA A 158 35.50 -18.31 -5.23
CA ALA A 158 36.50 -19.36 -5.24
C ALA A 158 36.14 -20.54 -4.33
N GLU A 159 35.56 -20.29 -3.16
CA GLU A 159 35.09 -21.32 -2.24
C GLU A 159 33.86 -22.06 -2.81
N PHE A 160 32.94 -21.33 -3.43
CA PHE A 160 31.79 -21.96 -4.07
C PHE A 160 32.17 -22.77 -5.33
N ASP A 161 33.21 -22.37 -6.04
CA ASP A 161 33.73 -23.12 -7.19
C ASP A 161 34.49 -24.40 -6.75
N ALA A 162 35.22 -24.32 -5.63
CA ALA A 162 35.90 -25.47 -5.04
C ALA A 162 34.92 -26.45 -4.35
N HIS A 163 33.79 -25.95 -3.87
CA HIS A 163 32.80 -26.68 -3.10
C HIS A 163 31.38 -26.53 -3.70
N PRO A 164 31.10 -27.12 -4.86
CA PRO A 164 29.76 -27.02 -5.48
C PRO A 164 28.62 -27.53 -4.60
N GLU A 165 28.93 -28.39 -3.61
CA GLU A 165 27.98 -28.88 -2.62
C GLU A 165 27.43 -27.76 -1.68
N TYR A 166 28.00 -26.58 -1.68
CA TYR A 166 27.46 -25.40 -0.96
C TYR A 166 26.20 -24.85 -1.59
N TYR A 167 26.07 -25.00 -2.90
CA TYR A 167 24.85 -24.62 -3.60
C TYR A 167 23.67 -25.54 -3.28
N ALA A 168 22.44 -25.03 -3.33
CA ALA A 168 21.25 -25.83 -3.19
C ALA A 168 21.17 -26.96 -4.23
N TYR A 169 20.75 -28.14 -3.80
CA TYR A 169 20.43 -29.26 -4.67
C TYR A 169 18.95 -29.15 -5.08
N VAL A 170 18.68 -28.95 -6.36
CA VAL A 170 17.36 -28.68 -6.92
C VAL A 170 17.19 -29.48 -8.21
N ASP A 171 16.09 -30.16 -8.37
CA ASP A 171 15.80 -30.95 -9.59
C ASP A 171 16.96 -31.90 -9.99
N GLY A 172 17.54 -32.59 -9.03
CA GLY A 172 18.60 -33.56 -9.27
C GLY A 172 20.01 -33.01 -9.51
N ARG A 173 20.24 -31.69 -9.34
CA ARG A 173 21.55 -31.06 -9.56
C ARG A 173 21.81 -29.89 -8.62
N ARG A 174 23.05 -29.44 -8.55
CA ARG A 174 23.43 -28.20 -7.83
C ARG A 174 23.08 -26.99 -8.68
N ASP A 175 22.40 -26.00 -8.03
CA ASP A 175 22.02 -24.73 -8.67
C ASP A 175 23.17 -23.72 -8.55
N VAL A 176 24.09 -23.72 -9.51
CA VAL A 176 25.30 -22.87 -9.50
C VAL A 176 25.07 -21.43 -10.00
N ARG A 177 23.80 -20.95 -10.05
CA ARG A 177 23.53 -19.58 -10.47
C ARG A 177 24.00 -18.57 -9.43
N ALA A 178 24.32 -17.36 -9.86
CA ALA A 178 24.77 -16.26 -9.00
C ALA A 178 23.75 -15.82 -7.92
N GLN A 179 22.49 -16.19 -8.07
CA GLN A 179 21.40 -15.93 -7.11
C GLN A 179 20.83 -17.24 -6.53
N ALA A 180 21.62 -18.32 -6.53
CA ALA A 180 21.19 -19.59 -5.97
C ALA A 180 20.93 -19.51 -4.46
N LYS A 181 20.15 -20.45 -3.97
CA LYS A 181 20.04 -20.73 -2.53
C LYS A 181 21.22 -21.59 -2.08
N PHE A 182 21.29 -21.80 -0.78
CA PHE A 182 22.35 -22.60 -0.13
C PHE A 182 21.88 -24.00 0.25
N CYS A 183 22.82 -24.94 0.30
CA CYS A 183 22.67 -26.21 1.00
C CYS A 183 22.95 -25.98 2.50
N ILE A 184 21.94 -25.45 3.22
CA ILE A 184 22.10 -24.96 4.61
C ILE A 184 22.56 -26.06 5.58
N SER A 185 22.26 -27.33 5.30
CA SER A 185 22.73 -28.45 6.11
C SER A 185 24.24 -28.74 5.99
N ASN A 186 24.94 -28.11 5.03
CA ASN A 186 26.37 -28.30 4.84
C ASN A 186 27.19 -27.49 5.88
N ALA A 187 27.94 -28.18 6.74
CA ALA A 187 28.71 -27.54 7.81
C ALA A 187 29.82 -26.61 7.29
N GLY A 188 30.43 -26.94 6.15
CA GLY A 188 31.46 -26.10 5.51
C GLY A 188 30.88 -24.79 5.03
N LEU A 189 29.67 -24.82 4.39
CA LEU A 189 28.96 -23.63 4.04
C LEU A 189 28.58 -22.77 5.26
N GLN A 190 28.03 -23.39 6.32
CA GLN A 190 27.69 -22.66 7.55
C GLN A 190 28.91 -21.92 8.11
N LYS A 191 30.05 -22.60 8.18
CA LYS A 191 31.31 -22.00 8.62
C LYS A 191 31.75 -20.83 7.71
N LEU A 192 31.71 -21.02 6.39
CA LEU A 192 32.05 -19.98 5.41
C LEU A 192 31.18 -18.71 5.61
N ILE A 193 29.89 -18.87 5.81
CA ILE A 193 28.98 -17.73 5.99
C ILE A 193 29.24 -17.03 7.33
N VAL A 194 29.47 -17.77 8.39
CA VAL A 194 29.86 -17.23 9.71
C VAL A 194 31.18 -16.44 9.59
N ASP A 195 32.23 -17.04 9.04
CA ASP A 195 33.54 -16.41 8.88
C ASP A 195 33.45 -15.13 8.02
N SER A 196 32.69 -15.19 6.94
CA SER A 196 32.45 -14.03 6.07
C SER A 196 31.69 -12.91 6.79
N SER A 197 30.77 -13.26 7.68
CA SER A 197 30.01 -12.27 8.47
C SER A 197 30.89 -11.63 9.56
N LEU A 198 31.74 -12.40 10.21
CA LEU A 198 32.72 -11.88 11.17
C LEU A 198 33.72 -10.93 10.48
N ARG A 199 34.22 -11.30 9.30
CA ARG A 199 35.09 -10.45 8.48
C ARG A 199 34.41 -9.15 8.10
N TYR A 200 33.13 -9.21 7.69
CA TYR A 200 32.37 -8.03 7.37
C TYR A 200 32.32 -7.02 8.53
N PHE A 201 32.06 -7.46 9.78
CA PHE A 201 32.05 -6.58 10.93
C PHE A 201 33.42 -6.09 11.36
N ALA A 202 34.49 -6.90 11.16
CA ALA A 202 35.86 -6.45 11.38
C ALA A 202 36.26 -5.32 10.41
N GLU A 203 35.85 -5.43 9.15
CA GLU A 203 36.07 -4.39 8.12
C GLU A 203 35.13 -3.19 8.25
N ASN A 204 33.98 -3.35 8.89
CA ASN A 204 32.95 -2.33 9.07
C ASN A 204 32.49 -2.24 10.54
N PRO A 205 33.37 -1.77 11.44
CA PRO A 205 33.09 -1.79 12.89
C PRO A 205 31.86 -0.96 13.27
N GLU A 206 31.53 0.09 12.49
CA GLU A 206 30.34 0.95 12.73
C GLU A 206 29.03 0.35 12.20
N ALA A 207 29.07 -0.77 11.46
CA ALA A 207 27.85 -1.42 10.98
C ALA A 207 27.03 -2.00 12.14
N ASP A 208 25.73 -1.73 12.16
CA ASP A 208 24.80 -2.27 13.15
C ASP A 208 24.33 -3.67 12.82
N SER A 209 24.23 -3.98 11.52
CA SER A 209 23.63 -5.24 11.08
C SER A 209 24.18 -5.76 9.77
N ILE A 210 23.91 -7.05 9.51
CA ILE A 210 24.13 -7.72 8.23
C ILE A 210 22.83 -8.41 7.80
N SER A 211 22.59 -8.52 6.48
CA SER A 211 21.46 -9.28 5.97
C SER A 211 21.84 -10.75 5.75
N LEU A 212 21.02 -11.66 6.22
CA LEU A 212 21.05 -13.10 5.91
C LEU A 212 19.78 -13.53 5.18
N ASP A 213 19.15 -12.60 4.46
CA ASP A 213 17.95 -12.89 3.73
C ASP A 213 18.25 -13.74 2.49
N PRO A 214 17.52 -14.86 2.29
CA PRO A 214 17.68 -15.71 1.11
C PRO A 214 17.43 -14.95 -0.19
N SER A 215 18.04 -15.39 -1.29
CA SER A 215 17.76 -14.88 -2.63
C SER A 215 16.28 -15.01 -2.98
N ASP A 216 15.75 -14.17 -3.89
CA ASP A 216 14.34 -14.20 -4.28
C ASP A 216 13.92 -15.52 -4.93
N GLY A 217 12.62 -15.81 -4.91
CA GLY A 217 11.98 -16.93 -5.57
C GLY A 217 12.23 -18.31 -4.92
N GLY A 218 12.04 -19.35 -5.72
CA GLY A 218 12.20 -20.77 -5.35
C GLY A 218 13.66 -21.26 -5.35
N GLY A 219 13.84 -22.58 -5.59
CA GLY A 219 15.17 -23.19 -5.67
C GLY A 219 15.77 -23.53 -4.32
N TRP A 220 14.95 -23.86 -3.34
CA TRP A 220 15.39 -24.36 -2.03
C TRP A 220 15.97 -25.75 -2.13
N CYS A 221 16.99 -26.02 -1.30
CA CYS A 221 17.71 -27.30 -1.32
C CYS A 221 16.77 -28.47 -0.98
N GLU A 222 16.73 -29.47 -1.86
CA GLU A 222 15.92 -30.68 -1.78
C GLU A 222 16.66 -31.87 -1.19
N CYS A 223 17.96 -31.73 -0.81
CA CYS A 223 18.69 -32.82 -0.20
C CYS A 223 18.07 -33.26 1.14
N GLU A 224 18.17 -34.55 1.43
CA GLU A 224 17.57 -35.16 2.62
C GLU A 224 18.02 -34.48 3.94
N ALA A 225 19.29 -34.08 4.02
CA ALA A 225 19.83 -33.39 5.20
C ALA A 225 19.16 -32.02 5.42
N CYS A 226 18.94 -31.22 4.35
CA CYS A 226 18.18 -29.96 4.45
C CYS A 226 16.73 -30.22 4.80
N GLN A 227 16.09 -31.26 4.24
CA GLN A 227 14.68 -31.57 4.56
C GLN A 227 14.52 -31.96 6.04
N LYS A 228 15.45 -32.67 6.63
CA LYS A 228 15.45 -33.03 8.07
C LYS A 228 15.63 -31.85 9.01
N MET A 229 16.07 -30.67 8.54
CA MET A 229 16.19 -29.48 9.36
C MET A 229 14.83 -28.80 9.63
N GLY A 230 13.74 -29.27 9.03
CA GLY A 230 12.40 -28.71 9.19
C GLY A 230 11.92 -27.88 8.00
N SER A 231 11.03 -26.92 8.26
CA SER A 231 10.44 -26.05 7.27
C SER A 231 11.49 -25.17 6.57
N ILE A 232 11.11 -24.52 5.49
CA ILE A 232 11.96 -23.54 4.80
C ILE A 232 12.33 -22.39 5.73
N SER A 233 11.39 -21.95 6.58
CA SER A 233 11.64 -20.93 7.60
C SER A 233 12.66 -21.39 8.65
N ASP A 234 12.55 -22.64 9.12
CA ASP A 234 13.53 -23.22 10.06
C ASP A 234 14.94 -23.24 9.48
N ARG A 235 15.07 -23.63 8.21
CA ARG A 235 16.39 -23.68 7.53
C ARG A 235 17.01 -22.29 7.40
N ALA A 236 16.27 -21.30 6.88
CA ALA A 236 16.77 -19.94 6.74
C ALA A 236 17.15 -19.34 8.11
N LEU A 237 16.30 -19.53 9.11
CA LEU A 237 16.52 -19.04 10.46
C LEU A 237 17.71 -19.74 11.16
N THR A 238 17.95 -21.03 10.91
CA THR A 238 19.10 -21.73 11.48
C THR A 238 20.41 -21.03 11.13
N LEU A 239 20.60 -20.66 9.86
CA LEU A 239 21.81 -19.96 9.43
C LEU A 239 21.89 -18.55 10.04
N ALA A 240 20.77 -17.82 10.06
CA ALA A 240 20.70 -16.49 10.68
C ALA A 240 21.02 -16.53 12.19
N ASN A 241 20.50 -17.52 12.91
CA ASN A 241 20.78 -17.73 14.34
C ASN A 241 22.27 -18.03 14.59
N GLN A 242 22.87 -18.86 13.76
CA GLN A 242 24.31 -19.19 13.88
C GLN A 242 25.18 -17.96 13.69
N VAL A 243 24.91 -17.16 12.67
CA VAL A 243 25.62 -15.89 12.44
C VAL A 243 25.37 -14.92 13.60
N ALA A 244 24.13 -14.75 14.04
CA ALA A 244 23.81 -13.87 15.16
C ALA A 244 24.54 -14.26 16.46
N ALA A 245 24.65 -15.56 16.74
CA ALA A 245 25.37 -16.06 17.88
C ALA A 245 26.89 -15.78 17.75
N ALA A 246 27.46 -15.99 16.56
CA ALA A 246 28.91 -15.82 16.34
C ALA A 246 29.36 -14.36 16.43
N ILE A 247 28.61 -13.43 15.78
CA ILE A 247 28.99 -12.01 15.76
C ILE A 247 28.75 -11.27 17.09
N ASN A 248 28.09 -11.91 18.05
CA ASN A 248 27.86 -11.36 19.41
C ASN A 248 28.65 -12.12 20.49
N GLN A 249 29.61 -13.00 20.11
CA GLN A 249 30.56 -13.51 21.07
C GLN A 249 31.49 -12.40 21.54
N PRO A 250 31.95 -12.43 22.82
CA PRO A 250 32.92 -11.46 23.33
C PRO A 250 34.15 -11.40 22.40
N GLN A 251 34.42 -10.22 21.85
CA GLN A 251 35.58 -10.01 21.00
C GLN A 251 36.82 -9.73 21.81
N ALA A 252 38.00 -10.14 21.29
CA ALA A 252 39.26 -9.95 21.96
C ALA A 252 39.66 -8.47 22.17
N ASP A 253 39.10 -7.57 21.37
CA ASP A 253 39.27 -6.11 21.44
C ASP A 253 38.35 -5.43 22.46
N GLY A 254 37.45 -6.18 23.12
CA GLY A 254 36.53 -5.66 24.14
C GLY A 254 35.30 -4.93 23.55
N ASP A 255 35.02 -4.97 22.24
CA ASP A 255 33.79 -4.40 21.66
C ASP A 255 32.55 -5.18 22.17
N THR A 256 31.69 -4.49 22.91
CA THR A 256 30.46 -5.02 23.49
C THR A 256 29.22 -4.57 22.73
N ARG A 257 29.38 -3.85 21.61
CA ARG A 257 28.24 -3.36 20.83
C ARG A 257 27.46 -4.52 20.23
N GLN A 258 26.17 -4.54 20.46
CA GLN A 258 25.27 -5.54 19.86
C GLN A 258 25.20 -5.37 18.35
N LYS A 259 25.44 -6.44 17.62
CA LYS A 259 25.28 -6.54 16.18
C LYS A 259 24.03 -7.37 15.85
N TYR A 260 23.38 -7.06 14.75
CA TYR A 260 22.12 -7.68 14.38
C TYR A 260 22.19 -8.39 13.02
N VAL A 261 21.36 -9.40 12.87
CA VAL A 261 21.10 -10.07 11.59
C VAL A 261 19.70 -9.72 11.15
N GLY A 262 19.55 -9.15 9.96
CA GLY A 262 18.24 -8.90 9.35
C GLY A 262 17.84 -10.01 8.39
N MET A 263 16.58 -10.43 8.43
CA MET A 263 16.00 -11.41 7.52
C MET A 263 14.53 -11.06 7.26
N TYR A 264 14.01 -11.35 6.08
CA TYR A 264 12.58 -11.24 5.81
C TYR A 264 11.82 -12.49 6.27
N ALA A 265 10.56 -12.32 6.67
CA ALA A 265 9.54 -13.35 6.58
C ALA A 265 8.78 -13.12 5.26
N TYR A 266 9.20 -13.82 4.20
CA TYR A 266 8.79 -13.53 2.82
C TYR A 266 8.66 -14.80 1.98
N ALA A 267 7.69 -14.85 1.09
CA ALA A 267 7.46 -15.96 0.16
C ALA A 267 7.52 -17.33 0.88
N TYR A 268 8.39 -18.24 0.47
CA TYR A 268 8.49 -19.61 1.02
C TYR A 268 8.92 -19.66 2.50
N HIS A 269 9.59 -18.64 3.01
CA HIS A 269 10.00 -18.53 4.42
C HIS A 269 9.18 -17.47 5.18
N SER A 270 7.98 -17.14 4.69
CA SER A 270 7.05 -16.29 5.44
C SER A 270 6.36 -17.01 6.62
N PRO A 271 5.99 -18.31 6.54
CA PRO A 271 5.38 -18.98 7.68
C PRO A 271 6.26 -18.97 8.92
N PRO A 272 5.69 -18.89 10.13
CA PRO A 272 6.46 -18.95 11.37
C PRO A 272 7.26 -20.25 11.48
N PRO A 273 8.50 -20.21 12.03
CA PRO A 273 9.33 -21.38 12.22
C PRO A 273 8.92 -22.19 13.45
N ALA A 274 9.39 -23.44 13.54
CA ALA A 274 9.30 -24.24 14.75
C ALA A 274 10.41 -23.95 15.77
N ILE A 275 11.55 -23.43 15.32
CA ILE A 275 12.71 -23.12 16.15
C ILE A 275 12.66 -21.69 16.70
N LYS A 276 13.32 -21.44 17.83
CA LYS A 276 13.40 -20.10 18.43
C LYS A 276 14.32 -19.17 17.65
N VAL A 277 13.96 -17.90 17.62
CA VAL A 277 14.72 -16.81 17.02
C VAL A 277 15.77 -16.31 18.01
N HIS A 278 17.01 -16.16 17.56
CA HIS A 278 18.07 -15.56 18.40
C HIS A 278 17.72 -14.07 18.67
N PRO A 279 17.95 -13.54 19.89
CA PRO A 279 17.57 -12.17 20.26
C PRO A 279 18.13 -11.05 19.37
N ASN A 280 19.22 -11.33 18.66
CA ASN A 280 19.87 -10.39 17.74
C ASN A 280 19.47 -10.63 16.27
N VAL A 281 18.45 -11.45 16.00
CA VAL A 281 17.84 -11.57 14.67
C VAL A 281 16.56 -10.72 14.63
N ILE A 282 16.48 -9.86 13.62
CA ILE A 282 15.32 -9.00 13.35
C ILE A 282 14.61 -9.54 12.12
N ILE A 283 13.33 -9.87 12.27
CA ILE A 283 12.49 -10.42 11.22
C ILE A 283 11.59 -9.34 10.66
N SER A 284 11.86 -8.91 9.44
CA SER A 284 10.99 -7.97 8.72
C SER A 284 9.92 -8.73 7.95
N VAL A 285 8.69 -8.74 8.48
CA VAL A 285 7.55 -9.43 7.89
C VAL A 285 7.08 -8.66 6.66
N ALA A 286 7.05 -9.33 5.51
CA ALA A 286 6.55 -8.75 4.27
C ALA A 286 5.01 -8.67 4.28
N THR A 287 4.46 -7.53 3.86
CA THR A 287 3.00 -7.34 3.79
C THR A 287 2.39 -7.92 2.50
N GLY A 288 3.19 -8.53 1.66
CA GLY A 288 2.80 -9.22 0.43
C GLY A 288 3.57 -10.52 0.24
N PHE A 289 3.12 -11.35 -0.73
CA PHE A 289 3.74 -12.63 -1.07
C PHE A 289 3.76 -13.66 0.07
N LEU A 290 2.81 -13.59 0.97
CA LEU A 290 2.68 -14.54 2.09
C LEU A 290 2.24 -15.91 1.60
N ARG A 291 2.73 -16.97 2.26
CA ARG A 291 2.42 -18.38 1.94
C ARG A 291 1.92 -19.15 3.16
N GLY A 292 1.49 -20.39 2.94
CA GLY A 292 1.05 -21.29 4.01
C GLY A 292 -0.36 -21.00 4.56
N GLY A 293 -1.13 -20.13 3.92
CA GLY A 293 -2.51 -19.81 4.33
C GLY A 293 -2.63 -18.90 5.56
N HIS A 294 -1.53 -18.39 6.05
CA HIS A 294 -1.53 -17.47 7.17
C HIS A 294 -1.97 -16.06 6.74
N THR A 295 -2.69 -15.36 7.63
CA THR A 295 -2.86 -13.92 7.52
C THR A 295 -1.56 -13.19 7.88
N LEU A 296 -1.48 -11.91 7.58
CA LEU A 296 -0.35 -11.08 8.01
C LEU A 296 -0.23 -11.10 9.55
N ASP A 297 -1.36 -10.99 10.25
CA ASP A 297 -1.41 -11.03 11.71
C ASP A 297 -0.94 -12.39 12.28
N ASP A 298 -1.34 -13.51 11.66
CA ASP A 298 -0.86 -14.85 12.04
C ASP A 298 0.67 -14.95 11.91
N ILE A 299 1.24 -14.38 10.86
CA ILE A 299 2.69 -14.40 10.63
C ILE A 299 3.41 -13.53 11.64
N ILE A 300 2.96 -12.30 11.87
CA ILE A 300 3.55 -11.40 12.87
C ILE A 300 3.50 -12.06 14.24
N SER A 301 2.35 -12.59 14.65
CA SER A 301 2.17 -13.24 15.95
C SER A 301 3.06 -14.48 16.08
N GLY A 302 3.04 -15.36 15.07
CA GLY A 302 3.79 -16.60 15.11
C GLY A 302 5.32 -16.41 15.14
N TRP A 303 5.87 -15.44 14.41
CA TRP A 303 7.27 -15.08 14.52
C TRP A 303 7.60 -14.44 15.88
N SER A 304 6.71 -13.59 16.39
CA SER A 304 6.85 -12.98 17.73
C SER A 304 6.88 -14.03 18.85
N GLU A 305 6.01 -15.05 18.78
CA GLU A 305 5.96 -16.18 19.72
C GLU A 305 7.25 -17.01 19.72
N GLN A 306 7.97 -17.02 18.59
CA GLN A 306 9.30 -17.63 18.52
C GLN A 306 10.40 -16.72 19.05
N GLY A 307 10.09 -15.51 19.50
CA GLY A 307 11.04 -14.58 20.10
C GLY A 307 11.64 -13.57 19.12
N ALA A 308 11.09 -13.43 17.92
CA ALA A 308 11.59 -12.48 16.93
C ALA A 308 11.37 -11.02 17.38
N ARG A 309 12.34 -10.16 17.11
CA ARG A 309 12.14 -8.72 17.04
C ARG A 309 11.48 -8.44 15.69
N ILE A 310 10.31 -7.79 15.72
CA ILE A 310 9.48 -7.61 14.52
C ILE A 310 9.81 -6.30 13.81
N GLY A 311 10.07 -6.40 12.52
CA GLY A 311 10.03 -5.33 11.54
C GLY A 311 8.95 -5.60 10.51
N ILE A 312 8.64 -4.59 9.71
CA ILE A 312 7.70 -4.69 8.59
C ILE A 312 8.44 -4.34 7.28
N ARG A 313 8.30 -5.22 6.30
CA ARG A 313 8.68 -5.01 4.91
C ARG A 313 7.44 -4.62 4.13
N GLU A 314 7.25 -3.31 3.94
CA GLU A 314 6.06 -2.76 3.27
C GLU A 314 6.35 -2.43 1.80
N TYR A 315 5.28 -2.29 1.01
CA TYR A 315 5.29 -1.93 -0.40
C TYR A 315 4.41 -0.69 -0.59
N TYR A 316 4.96 0.50 -0.37
CA TYR A 316 4.21 1.74 -0.57
C TYR A 316 3.98 2.03 -2.05
N SER A 317 4.98 1.75 -2.90
CA SER A 317 4.84 1.84 -4.35
C SER A 317 5.80 0.89 -5.04
N VAL A 318 5.29 0.19 -6.05
CA VAL A 318 6.10 -0.61 -6.98
C VAL A 318 5.65 -0.25 -8.39
N TYR A 319 6.52 0.38 -9.17
CA TYR A 319 6.18 0.92 -10.48
C TYR A 319 5.39 -0.05 -11.38
N THR A 320 5.73 -1.32 -11.37
CA THR A 320 5.04 -2.33 -12.19
C THR A 320 3.63 -2.67 -11.72
N TRP A 321 3.19 -2.14 -10.58
CA TRP A 321 1.84 -2.33 -10.04
C TRP A 321 0.99 -1.07 -10.18
N ASP A 322 1.59 0.09 -9.99
CA ASP A 322 0.88 1.37 -9.92
C ASP A 322 1.22 2.33 -11.07
N HIS A 323 2.35 2.12 -11.77
CA HIS A 323 2.82 2.95 -12.89
C HIS A 323 2.88 4.44 -12.59
N ASP A 324 3.05 4.81 -11.32
CA ASP A 324 3.00 6.18 -10.81
C ASP A 324 1.67 6.90 -11.12
N LEU A 325 0.58 6.14 -11.26
CA LEU A 325 -0.74 6.70 -11.52
C LEU A 325 -1.46 7.09 -10.23
N PRO A 326 -2.38 8.08 -10.28
CA PRO A 326 -3.06 8.59 -9.11
C PRO A 326 -3.93 7.54 -8.41
N GLY A 327 -3.83 7.44 -7.09
CA GLY A 327 -4.66 6.59 -6.24
C GLY A 327 -4.37 5.09 -6.27
N LEU A 328 -3.38 4.62 -7.06
CA LEU A 328 -3.16 3.18 -7.22
C LEU A 328 -2.19 2.60 -6.17
N ALA A 329 -1.15 3.33 -5.80
CA ALA A 329 -0.15 2.87 -4.85
C ALA A 329 -0.67 2.87 -3.42
N ARG A 330 -0.17 1.96 -2.57
CA ARG A 330 -0.49 1.96 -1.13
C ARG A 330 -0.01 3.23 -0.43
N GLY A 331 1.13 3.80 -0.90
CA GLY A 331 1.68 5.04 -0.36
C GLY A 331 0.78 6.26 -0.54
N SER A 332 -0.18 6.22 -1.47
CA SER A 332 -1.19 7.27 -1.63
C SER A 332 -2.45 7.06 -0.77
N ARG A 333 -2.62 5.89 -0.14
CA ARG A 333 -3.83 5.56 0.63
C ARG A 333 -3.69 6.04 2.07
N ILE A 334 -4.17 7.24 2.36
CA ILE A 334 -4.02 7.86 3.69
C ILE A 334 -4.67 7.02 4.79
N ASP A 335 -5.86 6.46 4.54
CA ASP A 335 -6.56 5.58 5.49
C ASP A 335 -5.79 4.30 5.79
N TYR A 336 -5.15 3.72 4.77
CA TYR A 336 -4.26 2.58 4.96
C TYR A 336 -3.07 2.92 5.86
N LEU A 337 -2.38 4.01 5.59
CA LEU A 337 -1.20 4.42 6.34
C LEU A 337 -1.54 4.72 7.81
N LYS A 338 -2.60 5.52 8.07
CA LYS A 338 -3.01 5.90 9.42
C LYS A 338 -3.54 4.73 10.26
N SER A 339 -4.02 3.66 9.63
CA SER A 339 -4.48 2.46 10.32
C SER A 339 -3.35 1.46 10.56
N THR A 340 -2.54 1.17 9.53
CA THR A 340 -1.57 0.07 9.58
C THR A 340 -0.28 0.42 10.34
N ILE A 341 0.23 1.65 10.24
CA ILE A 341 1.46 2.03 10.95
C ILE A 341 1.29 1.88 12.47
N PRO A 342 0.24 2.42 13.13
CA PRO A 342 0.02 2.18 14.54
C PRO A 342 -0.35 0.72 14.88
N GLN A 343 -1.06 0.02 13.97
CA GLN A 343 -1.41 -1.39 14.18
C GLN A 343 -0.16 -2.27 14.26
N PHE A 344 0.76 -2.14 13.32
CA PHE A 344 2.00 -2.91 13.32
C PHE A 344 2.84 -2.65 14.58
N HIS A 345 2.88 -1.39 15.04
CA HIS A 345 3.59 -1.08 16.28
C HIS A 345 2.94 -1.74 17.49
N ARG A 346 1.59 -1.73 17.60
CA ARG A 346 0.89 -2.47 18.66
C ARG A 346 1.15 -3.98 18.63
N GLN A 347 1.44 -4.52 17.46
CA GLN A 347 1.85 -5.93 17.26
C GLN A 347 3.35 -6.17 17.54
N GLY A 348 4.08 -5.16 18.02
CA GLY A 348 5.49 -5.25 18.41
C GLY A 348 6.48 -4.83 17.35
N ALA A 349 6.05 -4.35 16.19
CA ALA A 349 6.97 -3.88 15.16
C ALA A 349 7.66 -2.58 15.58
N GLN A 350 8.98 -2.57 15.50
CA GLN A 350 9.84 -1.41 15.81
C GLN A 350 10.69 -0.97 14.62
N TYR A 351 10.60 -1.68 13.50
CA TYR A 351 11.42 -1.44 12.32
C TYR A 351 10.49 -1.40 11.10
N MET A 352 10.58 -0.33 10.31
CA MET A 352 9.82 -0.16 9.06
C MET A 352 10.79 -0.03 7.89
N SER A 353 10.58 -0.85 6.87
CA SER A 353 11.28 -0.80 5.60
C SER A 353 10.25 -0.84 4.47
N ALA A 354 9.91 0.32 3.90
CA ALA A 354 8.90 0.44 2.87
C ALA A 354 9.52 0.66 1.49
N GLU A 355 9.21 -0.22 0.54
CA GLU A 355 9.58 -0.04 -0.86
C GLU A 355 8.76 1.07 -1.48
N SER A 356 9.44 1.98 -2.16
CA SER A 356 8.87 3.10 -2.88
C SER A 356 9.73 3.47 -4.06
N SER A 357 9.58 4.67 -4.57
CA SER A 357 10.46 5.26 -5.59
C SER A 357 10.44 6.79 -5.53
N ASP A 358 11.15 7.44 -6.45
CA ASP A 358 11.14 8.90 -6.62
C ASP A 358 9.85 9.40 -7.32
N ASN A 359 8.70 8.83 -6.94
CA ASN A 359 7.37 9.11 -7.50
C ASN A 359 6.51 9.93 -6.53
N TRP A 360 7.01 11.10 -6.17
CA TRP A 360 6.37 12.00 -5.20
C TRP A 360 5.08 12.65 -5.71
N GLY A 361 4.82 12.63 -7.03
CA GLY A 361 3.58 13.15 -7.61
C GLY A 361 2.33 12.51 -7.00
N PRO A 362 2.11 11.20 -7.19
CA PRO A 362 0.96 10.52 -6.63
C PRO A 362 1.08 10.20 -5.14
N ASN A 363 2.30 10.04 -4.60
CA ASN A 363 2.52 9.45 -3.27
C ASN A 363 3.11 10.42 -2.25
N GLY A 364 3.53 11.62 -2.66
CA GLY A 364 4.34 12.51 -1.82
C GLY A 364 3.67 12.89 -0.49
N LEU A 365 2.39 13.20 -0.51
CA LEU A 365 1.64 13.49 0.72
C LEU A 365 1.64 12.28 1.65
N GLY A 366 1.37 11.09 1.12
CA GLY A 366 1.37 9.85 1.90
C GLY A 366 2.76 9.52 2.47
N TYR A 367 3.84 9.71 1.71
CA TYR A 367 5.20 9.52 2.24
C TYR A 367 5.55 10.50 3.36
N TYR A 368 5.14 11.77 3.21
CA TYR A 368 5.31 12.77 4.27
C TYR A 368 4.55 12.36 5.54
N LEU A 369 3.27 12.00 5.41
CA LEU A 369 2.45 11.55 6.54
C LEU A 369 3.01 10.27 7.18
N ALA A 370 3.45 9.30 6.36
CA ALA A 370 4.07 8.09 6.87
C ALA A 370 5.34 8.37 7.68
N ALA A 371 6.24 9.24 7.19
CA ALA A 371 7.44 9.63 7.93
C ALA A 371 7.10 10.30 9.28
N ARG A 372 6.06 11.15 9.31
CA ARG A 372 5.55 11.76 10.54
C ARG A 372 5.05 10.71 11.53
N MET A 373 4.17 9.81 11.08
CA MET A 373 3.61 8.75 11.92
C MET A 373 4.65 7.73 12.41
N LEU A 374 5.68 7.45 11.61
CA LEU A 374 6.77 6.56 12.02
C LEU A 374 7.66 7.20 13.09
N TRP A 375 7.74 8.52 13.13
CA TRP A 375 8.40 9.25 14.21
C TRP A 375 7.52 9.29 15.47
N ASN A 376 6.25 9.69 15.33
CA ASN A 376 5.29 9.84 16.41
C ASN A 376 3.93 9.26 16.00
N LEU A 377 3.54 8.14 16.60
CA LEU A 377 2.30 7.43 16.32
C LEU A 377 1.03 8.24 16.59
N ASP A 378 1.09 9.20 17.53
CA ASP A 378 -0.07 10.06 17.82
C ASP A 378 -0.47 10.93 16.60
N GLU A 379 0.46 11.19 15.69
CA GLU A 379 0.18 11.92 14.46
C GLU A 379 -0.73 11.16 13.47
N ALA A 380 -0.92 9.85 13.66
CA ALA A 380 -1.92 9.09 12.91
C ALA A 380 -3.36 9.59 13.13
N ARG A 381 -3.64 10.21 14.29
CA ARG A 381 -4.92 10.84 14.59
C ARG A 381 -5.02 12.28 14.10
N GLN A 382 -3.93 12.83 13.60
CA GLN A 382 -3.79 14.22 13.16
C GLN A 382 -3.56 14.34 11.64
N THR A 383 -3.80 13.27 10.88
CA THR A 383 -3.56 13.25 9.43
C THR A 383 -4.30 14.34 8.68
N ASP A 384 -5.53 14.67 9.10
CA ASP A 384 -6.32 15.75 8.49
C ASP A 384 -5.70 17.12 8.77
N GLN A 385 -5.19 17.34 9.99
CA GLN A 385 -4.50 18.59 10.36
C GLN A 385 -3.16 18.72 9.63
N LEU A 386 -2.41 17.63 9.49
CA LEU A 386 -1.15 17.62 8.73
C LEU A 386 -1.39 17.86 7.24
N THR A 387 -2.46 17.29 6.68
CA THR A 387 -2.88 17.54 5.30
C THR A 387 -3.31 18.99 5.12
N ASP A 388 -4.06 19.54 6.08
CA ASP A 388 -4.46 20.95 6.06
C ASP A 388 -3.24 21.90 6.15
N ASP A 389 -2.24 21.62 7.01
CA ASP A 389 -0.98 22.37 7.09
C ASP A 389 -0.22 22.31 5.76
N PHE A 390 -0.14 21.14 5.13
CA PHE A 390 0.45 20.97 3.80
C PHE A 390 -0.25 21.84 2.75
N LEU A 391 -1.55 21.72 2.61
CA LEU A 391 -2.32 22.46 1.61
C LEU A 391 -2.24 23.98 1.83
N THR A 392 -2.32 24.41 3.09
CA THR A 392 -2.25 25.82 3.46
C THR A 392 -0.89 26.42 3.15
N ARG A 393 0.19 25.74 3.53
CA ARG A 393 1.55 26.28 3.36
C ARG A 393 2.05 26.16 1.94
N CYS A 394 1.70 25.10 1.22
CA CYS A 394 2.13 24.90 -0.15
C CYS A 394 1.36 25.75 -1.15
N PHE A 395 0.08 26.03 -0.91
CA PHE A 395 -0.80 26.58 -1.94
C PHE A 395 -1.51 27.88 -1.54
N GLY A 396 -1.51 28.26 -0.26
CA GLY A 396 -2.09 29.52 0.20
C GLY A 396 -3.53 29.71 -0.27
N LYS A 397 -3.79 30.77 -1.08
CA LYS A 397 -5.13 31.05 -1.62
C LYS A 397 -5.65 29.97 -2.57
N ALA A 398 -4.75 29.21 -3.21
CA ALA A 398 -5.11 28.10 -4.09
C ALA A 398 -5.45 26.80 -3.35
N LYS A 399 -5.47 26.80 -2.01
CA LYS A 399 -5.80 25.63 -1.18
C LYS A 399 -7.12 24.94 -1.58
N PRO A 400 -8.26 25.62 -1.81
CA PRO A 400 -9.51 24.91 -2.11
C PRO A 400 -9.44 24.02 -3.36
N PRO A 401 -9.01 24.49 -4.54
CA PRO A 401 -8.86 23.63 -5.70
C PRO A 401 -7.75 22.57 -5.51
N MET A 402 -6.70 22.87 -4.74
CA MET A 402 -5.66 21.88 -4.46
C MET A 402 -6.11 20.79 -3.50
N ALA A 403 -7.02 21.05 -2.57
CA ALA A 403 -7.66 20.02 -1.77
C ALA A 403 -8.42 19.02 -2.67
N GLN A 404 -9.18 19.50 -3.63
CA GLN A 404 -9.86 18.67 -4.63
C GLN A 404 -8.86 17.86 -5.49
N PHE A 405 -7.71 18.46 -5.83
CA PHE A 405 -6.65 17.76 -6.56
C PHE A 405 -6.08 16.60 -5.75
N TYR A 406 -5.72 16.82 -4.49
CA TYR A 406 -5.13 15.78 -3.62
C TYR A 406 -6.14 14.70 -3.23
N GLU A 407 -7.43 15.01 -3.19
CA GLU A 407 -8.50 14.02 -3.08
C GLU A 407 -8.49 13.02 -4.25
N GLN A 408 -8.16 13.48 -5.48
CA GLN A 408 -8.02 12.59 -6.63
C GLN A 408 -6.75 11.71 -6.56
N LEU A 409 -5.74 12.11 -5.80
CA LEU A 409 -4.54 11.32 -5.58
C LEU A 409 -4.67 10.31 -4.43
N ASP A 410 -5.59 10.54 -3.50
CA ASP A 410 -5.81 9.64 -2.37
C ASP A 410 -6.46 8.32 -2.83
N GLY A 411 -5.69 7.23 -2.74
CA GLY A 411 -6.16 5.88 -3.05
C GLY A 411 -7.06 5.25 -1.99
N SER A 412 -7.39 5.97 -0.91
CA SER A 412 -8.36 5.53 0.10
C SER A 412 -9.78 5.48 -0.47
N HIS A 413 -10.05 6.25 -1.52
CA HIS A 413 -11.35 6.35 -2.18
C HIS A 413 -11.30 5.74 -3.58
N SER A 414 -12.40 5.09 -3.99
CA SER A 414 -12.51 4.50 -5.32
C SER A 414 -12.82 5.56 -6.37
N HIS A 415 -11.94 5.71 -7.35
CA HIS A 415 -12.19 6.53 -8.54
C HIS A 415 -12.73 5.63 -9.66
N LEU A 416 -14.06 5.54 -9.77
CA LEU A 416 -14.70 4.58 -10.67
C LEU A 416 -14.60 4.97 -12.16
N VAL A 417 -14.54 6.26 -12.45
CA VAL A 417 -14.39 6.80 -13.80
C VAL A 417 -13.04 7.52 -13.88
N VAL A 418 -12.04 6.82 -14.39
CA VAL A 418 -10.67 7.32 -14.45
C VAL A 418 -10.54 8.61 -15.27
N SER A 419 -11.32 8.75 -16.36
CA SER A 419 -11.36 9.98 -17.13
C SER A 419 -11.86 11.18 -16.32
N ASP A 420 -12.85 10.97 -15.44
CA ASP A 420 -13.34 12.03 -14.56
C ASP A 420 -12.31 12.42 -13.50
N GLN A 421 -11.62 11.44 -12.93
CA GLN A 421 -10.51 11.66 -12.00
C GLN A 421 -9.46 12.58 -12.65
N TYR A 422 -8.99 12.23 -13.85
CA TYR A 422 -8.01 13.04 -14.58
C TYR A 422 -8.58 14.42 -14.94
N GLY A 423 -9.84 14.46 -15.41
CA GLY A 423 -10.52 15.71 -15.73
C GLY A 423 -10.63 16.66 -14.53
N ARG A 424 -10.89 16.14 -13.33
CA ARG A 424 -10.92 16.92 -12.07
C ARG A 424 -9.53 17.41 -11.71
N MET A 425 -8.49 16.58 -11.85
CA MET A 425 -7.10 16.97 -11.57
C MET A 425 -6.69 18.17 -12.43
N PHE A 426 -6.89 18.12 -13.75
CA PHE A 426 -6.55 19.22 -14.65
C PHE A 426 -7.33 20.50 -14.34
N ARG A 427 -8.62 20.41 -14.05
CA ARG A 427 -9.48 21.57 -13.72
C ARG A 427 -9.08 22.20 -12.39
N SER A 428 -8.76 21.37 -11.39
CA SER A 428 -8.27 21.85 -10.10
C SER A 428 -6.96 22.63 -10.24
N LEU A 429 -6.02 22.15 -11.07
CA LEU A 429 -4.77 22.87 -11.36
C LEU A 429 -5.03 24.19 -12.13
N ALA A 430 -5.93 24.18 -13.09
CA ALA A 430 -6.31 25.39 -13.82
C ALA A 430 -6.90 26.46 -12.90
N GLU A 431 -7.76 26.06 -11.96
CA GLU A 431 -8.35 26.97 -10.99
C GLU A 431 -7.31 27.47 -9.98
N ALA A 432 -6.47 26.54 -9.46
CA ALA A 432 -5.37 26.87 -8.56
C ALA A 432 -4.39 27.88 -9.19
N LYS A 433 -4.08 27.74 -10.48
CA LYS A 433 -3.19 28.64 -11.20
C LYS A 433 -3.73 30.07 -11.29
N LYS A 434 -5.05 30.25 -11.39
CA LYS A 434 -5.68 31.59 -11.36
C LYS A 434 -5.63 32.22 -9.97
N MET A 435 -5.63 31.41 -8.92
CA MET A 435 -5.64 31.84 -7.51
C MET A 435 -4.24 32.00 -6.92
N ALA A 436 -3.21 31.45 -7.56
CA ALA A 436 -1.82 31.50 -7.11
C ALA A 436 -1.29 32.94 -7.12
N VAL A 437 -0.61 33.33 -6.03
CA VAL A 437 -0.14 34.71 -5.83
C VAL A 437 1.38 34.81 -5.65
N SER A 438 2.10 33.72 -5.59
CA SER A 438 3.56 33.71 -5.44
C SER A 438 4.24 32.79 -6.44
N ASP A 439 5.49 33.08 -6.76
CA ASP A 439 6.31 32.28 -7.67
C ASP A 439 6.52 30.87 -7.14
N GLU A 440 6.63 30.70 -5.82
CA GLU A 440 6.80 29.39 -5.19
C GLU A 440 5.55 28.52 -5.35
N VAL A 441 4.34 29.11 -5.26
CA VAL A 441 3.09 28.40 -5.52
C VAL A 441 3.01 28.03 -7.01
N HIS A 442 3.33 28.95 -7.90
CA HIS A 442 3.35 28.64 -9.33
C HIS A 442 4.32 27.52 -9.68
N ALA A 443 5.52 27.51 -9.10
CA ALA A 443 6.50 26.45 -9.33
C ALA A 443 5.97 25.06 -8.92
N ARG A 444 5.28 24.97 -7.77
CA ARG A 444 4.63 23.70 -7.33
C ARG A 444 3.50 23.28 -8.26
N LEU A 445 2.69 24.24 -8.72
CA LEU A 445 1.62 23.94 -9.68
C LEU A 445 2.19 23.49 -11.03
N ASP A 446 3.27 24.11 -11.49
CA ASP A 446 3.95 23.74 -12.73
C ASP A 446 4.54 22.33 -12.65
N ASP A 447 5.15 21.94 -11.52
CA ASP A 447 5.57 20.56 -11.25
C ASP A 447 4.38 19.57 -11.35
N LEU A 448 3.24 19.90 -10.74
CA LEU A 448 2.05 19.05 -10.76
C LEU A 448 1.38 19.00 -12.15
N ILE A 449 1.47 20.04 -12.96
CA ILE A 449 1.03 20.03 -14.37
C ILE A 449 1.86 19.03 -15.16
N LEU A 450 3.19 19.00 -14.97
CA LEU A 450 4.06 18.00 -15.60
C LEU A 450 3.69 16.59 -15.20
N TYR A 451 3.36 16.36 -13.92
CA TYR A 451 2.84 15.08 -13.45
C TYR A 451 1.52 14.69 -14.14
N CYS A 452 0.56 15.60 -14.21
CA CYS A 452 -0.72 15.32 -14.90
C CYS A 452 -0.52 15.04 -16.39
N HIS A 453 0.42 15.72 -17.05
CA HIS A 453 0.74 15.40 -18.44
C HIS A 453 1.40 14.03 -18.60
N TYR A 454 2.23 13.59 -17.62
CA TYR A 454 2.71 12.20 -17.58
C TYR A 454 1.55 11.20 -17.52
N VAL A 455 0.54 11.46 -16.67
CA VAL A 455 -0.65 10.61 -16.55
C VAL A 455 -1.41 10.52 -17.87
N ASP A 456 -1.59 11.64 -18.56
CA ASP A 456 -2.21 11.71 -19.89
C ASP A 456 -1.41 10.92 -20.94
N LEU A 457 -0.09 11.11 -20.99
CA LEU A 457 0.79 10.39 -21.90
C LEU A 457 0.78 8.88 -21.64
N TYR A 458 0.74 8.47 -20.35
CA TYR A 458 0.63 7.06 -20.00
C TYR A 458 -0.71 6.46 -20.45
N GLU A 459 -1.81 7.18 -20.32
CA GLU A 459 -3.13 6.75 -20.77
C GLU A 459 -3.18 6.63 -22.31
N ARG A 460 -2.63 7.60 -23.04
CA ARG A 460 -2.50 7.54 -24.51
C ARG A 460 -1.67 6.32 -24.93
N TYR A 461 -0.53 6.06 -24.27
CA TYR A 461 0.29 4.87 -24.50
C TYR A 461 -0.49 3.59 -24.23
N ARG A 462 -1.21 3.51 -23.12
CA ARG A 462 -1.99 2.33 -22.73
C ARG A 462 -3.11 2.00 -23.74
N GLN A 463 -3.73 3.00 -24.34
CA GLN A 463 -4.83 2.85 -25.29
C GLN A 463 -4.34 2.61 -26.74
N ALA A 464 -3.15 3.01 -27.07
CA ALA A 464 -2.60 2.92 -28.41
C ALA A 464 -2.20 1.48 -28.78
N SER A 465 -2.12 1.20 -30.07
CA SER A 465 -1.68 -0.09 -30.64
C SER A 465 -0.74 0.11 -31.83
N GLY A 466 0.04 -0.93 -32.18
CA GLY A 466 0.95 -0.91 -33.35
C GLY A 466 1.93 0.27 -33.33
N ALA A 467 2.11 0.93 -34.45
CA ALA A 467 3.06 2.06 -34.60
C ALA A 467 2.68 3.25 -33.69
N GLN A 468 1.39 3.50 -33.48
CA GLN A 468 0.96 4.57 -32.58
C GLN A 468 1.35 4.28 -31.11
N ARG A 469 1.38 3.01 -30.69
CA ARG A 469 1.82 2.62 -29.36
C ARG A 469 3.30 2.90 -29.16
N GLN A 470 4.14 2.59 -30.14
CA GLN A 470 5.57 2.91 -30.10
C GLN A 470 5.81 4.42 -30.00
N GLN A 471 5.09 5.23 -30.79
CA GLN A 471 5.19 6.69 -30.76
C GLN A 471 4.74 7.26 -29.41
N ALA A 472 3.61 6.79 -28.86
CA ALA A 472 3.13 7.22 -27.54
C ALA A 472 4.10 6.81 -26.43
N PHE A 473 4.71 5.64 -26.52
CA PHE A 473 5.73 5.18 -25.59
C PHE A 473 6.99 6.06 -25.63
N GLU A 474 7.44 6.45 -26.82
CA GLU A 474 8.56 7.38 -26.96
C GLU A 474 8.26 8.73 -26.31
N GLN A 475 7.09 9.31 -26.56
CA GLN A 475 6.64 10.57 -25.96
C GLN A 475 6.61 10.48 -24.42
N LEU A 476 6.08 9.39 -23.89
CA LEU A 476 6.03 9.13 -22.45
C LEU A 476 7.45 9.12 -21.84
N ILE A 477 8.39 8.40 -22.46
CA ILE A 477 9.76 8.31 -21.97
C ILE A 477 10.48 9.67 -22.05
N ARG A 478 10.35 10.39 -23.16
CA ARG A 478 10.94 11.72 -23.33
C ARG A 478 10.45 12.70 -22.25
N HIS A 479 9.15 12.71 -22.01
CA HIS A 479 8.55 13.55 -20.99
C HIS A 479 9.02 13.16 -19.58
N ALA A 480 8.94 11.86 -19.23
CA ALA A 480 9.40 11.36 -17.93
C ALA A 480 10.89 11.68 -17.69
N TYR A 481 11.74 11.59 -18.70
CA TYR A 481 13.14 11.96 -18.57
C TYR A 481 13.32 13.47 -18.36
N ARG A 482 12.63 14.31 -19.15
CA ARG A 482 12.73 15.76 -19.09
C ARG A 482 12.29 16.32 -17.74
N MET A 483 11.23 15.74 -17.14
CA MET A 483 10.73 16.14 -15.82
C MET A 483 11.41 15.45 -14.63
N ARG A 484 12.38 14.54 -14.84
CA ARG A 484 12.93 13.68 -13.78
C ARG A 484 13.42 14.41 -12.51
N LYS A 485 13.91 15.64 -12.66
CA LYS A 485 14.41 16.43 -11.52
C LYS A 485 13.30 16.90 -10.58
N THR A 486 12.03 16.86 -11.00
CA THR A 486 10.90 17.12 -10.12
C THR A 486 10.67 15.98 -9.13
N MET A 487 11.17 14.76 -9.44
CA MET A 487 10.96 13.51 -8.65
C MET A 487 9.48 13.16 -8.49
N LEU A 488 8.60 13.62 -9.38
CA LEU A 488 7.18 13.32 -9.30
C LEU A 488 6.80 11.97 -9.95
N VAL A 489 7.68 11.41 -10.81
CA VAL A 489 7.53 10.09 -11.41
C VAL A 489 8.86 9.36 -11.41
N HIS A 490 8.82 8.04 -11.33
CA HIS A 490 10.03 7.20 -11.36
C HIS A 490 10.54 6.99 -12.79
N SER A 491 11.15 8.03 -13.35
CA SER A 491 11.57 8.11 -14.76
C SER A 491 12.38 6.90 -15.23
N LYS A 492 13.30 6.39 -14.42
CA LYS A 492 14.09 5.22 -14.80
C LYS A 492 13.29 3.92 -14.84
N ALA A 493 12.29 3.75 -13.98
CA ALA A 493 11.43 2.58 -14.04
C ALA A 493 10.58 2.58 -15.31
N VAL A 494 10.13 3.75 -15.77
CA VAL A 494 9.46 3.89 -17.09
C VAL A 494 10.35 3.33 -18.19
N TYR A 495 11.63 3.72 -18.22
CA TYR A 495 12.59 3.16 -19.17
C TYR A 495 12.78 1.65 -19.06
N ARG A 496 13.00 1.15 -17.84
CA ARG A 496 13.41 -0.25 -17.64
C ARG A 496 12.27 -1.24 -17.73
N ASP A 497 11.14 -0.92 -17.11
CA ASP A 497 10.12 -1.93 -16.81
C ASP A 497 9.00 -1.96 -17.85
N ALA A 498 8.72 -0.85 -18.53
CA ALA A 498 7.72 -0.84 -19.59
C ALA A 498 8.11 -1.81 -20.71
N VAL A 499 9.34 -1.75 -21.23
CA VAL A 499 9.84 -2.65 -22.30
C VAL A 499 9.89 -4.12 -21.89
N LYS A 500 10.19 -4.39 -20.61
CA LYS A 500 10.23 -5.78 -20.13
C LYS A 500 8.86 -6.45 -20.18
N ARG A 501 7.80 -5.67 -19.95
CA ARG A 501 6.42 -6.18 -19.88
C ARG A 501 5.65 -6.01 -21.16
N ASP A 502 5.91 -4.96 -21.91
CA ASP A 502 5.28 -4.69 -23.20
C ASP A 502 6.23 -5.05 -24.35
N LYS A 503 5.92 -6.15 -25.04
CA LYS A 503 6.70 -6.63 -26.18
C LYS A 503 6.36 -5.95 -27.50
N GLN A 504 5.39 -5.02 -27.51
CA GLN A 504 5.01 -4.24 -28.68
C GLN A 504 5.84 -2.98 -28.84
N VAL A 505 6.62 -2.61 -27.82
CA VAL A 505 7.47 -1.42 -27.84
C VAL A 505 8.94 -1.77 -27.62
N SER A 506 9.82 -0.92 -28.12
CA SER A 506 11.27 -1.08 -27.99
C SER A 506 11.95 0.27 -27.70
N ILE A 507 13.14 0.21 -27.09
CA ILE A 507 14.02 1.35 -26.95
C ILE A 507 15.21 1.11 -27.86
N PRO A 508 15.48 1.99 -28.82
CA PRO A 508 16.66 1.91 -29.71
C PRO A 508 17.96 1.85 -28.90
N GLU A 509 18.99 1.21 -29.45
CA GLU A 509 20.26 1.03 -28.77
C GLU A 509 20.88 2.36 -28.31
N ASN A 510 20.85 3.39 -29.19
CA ASN A 510 21.33 4.73 -28.88
C ASN A 510 20.41 5.55 -27.95
N ALA A 511 19.21 5.04 -27.60
CA ALA A 511 18.28 5.67 -26.69
C ALA A 511 18.21 4.98 -25.31
N GLN A 512 19.04 3.99 -25.04
CA GLN A 512 19.07 3.28 -23.77
C GLN A 512 19.42 4.20 -22.59
N TRP A 513 18.99 3.85 -21.37
CA TRP A 513 19.18 4.70 -20.19
C TRP A 513 20.65 5.04 -19.90
N HIS A 514 21.58 4.14 -20.13
CA HIS A 514 22.99 4.34 -19.87
C HIS A 514 23.69 5.30 -20.88
N ILE A 515 23.06 5.56 -22.03
CA ILE A 515 23.59 6.49 -23.03
C ILE A 515 23.43 7.94 -22.50
N PRO A 516 24.50 8.73 -22.43
CA PRO A 516 24.44 10.11 -21.97
C PRO A 516 23.54 11.00 -22.85
N GLU A 517 22.96 12.03 -22.25
CA GLU A 517 22.03 12.95 -22.91
C GLU A 517 22.52 13.51 -24.27
N PRO A 518 23.77 13.95 -24.44
CA PRO A 518 24.23 14.49 -25.75
C PRO A 518 24.20 13.47 -26.89
N GLN A 519 24.19 12.16 -26.56
CA GLN A 519 24.22 11.06 -27.54
C GLN A 519 22.90 10.32 -27.61
N ASN A 520 21.97 10.63 -26.73
CA ASN A 520 20.69 9.95 -26.59
C ASN A 520 19.56 10.79 -27.18
N PRO A 521 18.95 10.40 -28.31
CA PRO A 521 17.93 11.20 -28.97
C PRO A 521 16.62 11.32 -28.17
N TRP A 522 16.43 10.52 -27.11
CA TRP A 522 15.24 10.56 -26.26
C TRP A 522 15.44 11.36 -24.97
N LYS A 523 16.65 11.87 -24.74
CA LYS A 523 16.98 12.61 -23.53
C LYS A 523 17.15 14.09 -23.82
N GLU A 524 16.47 14.90 -23.04
CA GLU A 524 16.54 16.34 -23.07
C GLU A 524 16.34 16.92 -21.65
N SER A 525 17.12 17.91 -21.28
CA SER A 525 17.03 18.60 -19.98
C SER A 525 16.60 20.04 -20.07
N THR A 526 16.19 20.51 -21.26
CA THR A 526 15.67 21.87 -21.46
C THR A 526 14.46 22.13 -20.55
N PRO A 527 14.42 23.17 -19.74
CA PRO A 527 13.26 23.50 -18.92
C PRO A 527 11.98 23.64 -19.75
N PHE A 528 10.85 23.25 -19.16
CA PHE A 528 9.56 23.49 -19.81
C PHE A 528 9.21 24.98 -19.81
N SER A 529 8.74 25.47 -20.94
CA SER A 529 8.28 26.84 -21.06
C SER A 529 6.89 27.04 -20.47
N LYS A 530 6.54 28.27 -20.10
CA LYS A 530 5.19 28.59 -19.61
C LYS A 530 4.10 28.27 -20.64
N SER A 531 4.41 28.40 -21.94
CA SER A 531 3.47 28.06 -23.03
C SER A 531 3.23 26.56 -23.13
N GLU A 532 4.26 25.71 -22.98
CA GLU A 532 4.10 24.25 -22.94
C GLU A 532 3.24 23.82 -21.75
N LEU A 533 3.51 24.36 -20.56
CA LEU A 533 2.71 24.04 -19.36
C LEU A 533 1.24 24.45 -19.52
N GLN A 534 0.99 25.62 -20.13
CA GLN A 534 -0.37 26.05 -20.41
C GLN A 534 -1.06 25.14 -21.44
N GLN A 535 -0.33 24.76 -22.49
CA GLN A 535 -0.84 23.82 -23.50
C GLN A 535 -1.19 22.46 -22.88
N PHE A 536 -0.33 21.89 -22.02
CA PHE A 536 -0.59 20.62 -21.34
C PHE A 536 -1.88 20.68 -20.50
N LEU A 537 -2.09 21.79 -19.83
CA LEU A 537 -3.28 22.01 -19.02
C LEU A 537 -4.55 22.09 -19.88
N GLU A 538 -4.52 22.83 -20.98
CA GLU A 538 -5.64 22.99 -21.90
C GLU A 538 -5.98 21.68 -22.63
N GLU A 539 -4.97 20.97 -23.13
CA GLU A 539 -5.13 19.66 -23.75
C GLU A 539 -5.72 18.63 -22.79
N GLY A 540 -5.25 18.60 -21.52
CA GLY A 540 -5.77 17.71 -20.51
C GLY A 540 -7.23 17.99 -20.16
N ILE A 541 -7.63 19.26 -20.04
CA ILE A 541 -9.01 19.64 -19.81
C ILE A 541 -9.92 19.22 -20.99
N ALA A 542 -9.44 19.37 -22.21
CA ALA A 542 -10.17 19.00 -23.43
C ALA A 542 -10.27 17.46 -23.60
N ALA A 543 -9.19 16.73 -23.26
CA ALA A 543 -9.15 15.28 -23.38
C ALA A 543 -10.05 14.55 -22.38
N TYR A 544 -10.31 15.16 -21.21
CA TYR A 544 -11.06 14.56 -20.12
C TYR A 544 -12.27 15.41 -19.70
N PRO A 545 -13.36 15.42 -20.52
CA PRO A 545 -14.62 16.01 -20.10
C PRO A 545 -15.18 15.24 -18.89
N LEU A 546 -15.83 15.95 -17.96
CA LEU A 546 -16.45 15.29 -16.81
C LEU A 546 -17.78 14.63 -17.23
N THR A 547 -18.04 13.47 -16.64
CA THR A 547 -19.32 12.78 -16.81
C THR A 547 -20.40 13.50 -16.02
N GLU A 548 -21.45 13.92 -16.69
CA GLU A 548 -22.66 14.46 -16.05
C GLU A 548 -23.62 13.31 -15.75
N LEU A 549 -24.07 13.22 -14.49
CA LEU A 549 -25.09 12.25 -14.09
C LEU A 549 -26.48 12.86 -14.35
N ASP A 550 -27.30 12.15 -15.11
CA ASP A 550 -28.70 12.50 -15.36
C ASP A 550 -29.68 11.85 -14.36
N PHE A 551 -29.14 11.27 -13.29
CA PHE A 551 -29.87 10.69 -12.16
C PHE A 551 -29.20 11.04 -10.83
N LYS A 552 -29.92 10.90 -9.74
CA LYS A 552 -29.39 11.03 -8.38
C LYS A 552 -29.29 9.64 -7.75
N PRO A 553 -28.12 9.23 -7.25
CA PRO A 553 -28.02 8.00 -6.45
C PRO A 553 -28.99 8.01 -5.27
N VAL A 554 -29.53 6.85 -4.95
CA VAL A 554 -30.44 6.61 -3.83
C VAL A 554 -29.72 5.73 -2.81
N THR A 555 -29.77 6.13 -1.54
CA THR A 555 -29.24 5.32 -0.42
C THR A 555 -30.38 4.49 0.14
N TYR A 556 -30.14 3.21 0.30
CA TYR A 556 -31.04 2.26 0.93
C TYR A 556 -30.50 1.80 2.27
N SER A 557 -31.37 1.40 3.19
CA SER A 557 -30.95 0.81 4.44
C SER A 557 -30.38 -0.60 4.24
N ASP A 558 -29.63 -1.07 5.23
CA ASP A 558 -29.11 -2.44 5.33
C ASP A 558 -30.05 -3.38 6.11
N GLU A 559 -31.27 -2.91 6.45
CA GLU A 559 -32.31 -3.72 7.09
C GLU A 559 -33.03 -4.61 6.09
N LEU A 560 -32.37 -5.72 5.71
CA LEU A 560 -32.88 -6.64 4.73
C LEU A 560 -33.94 -7.59 5.31
N VAL A 561 -35.01 -7.80 4.57
CA VAL A 561 -36.07 -8.74 4.89
C VAL A 561 -36.46 -9.58 3.67
N PRO A 562 -37.06 -10.77 3.87
CA PRO A 562 -37.55 -11.60 2.75
C PRO A 562 -38.58 -10.87 1.89
N ALA A 563 -38.32 -10.81 0.58
CA ALA A 563 -39.14 -10.02 -0.36
C ALA A 563 -40.30 -10.79 -1.00
N GLY A 564 -40.49 -12.04 -0.68
CA GLY A 564 -41.48 -12.87 -1.39
C GLY A 564 -41.00 -13.31 -2.78
N LYS A 565 -41.88 -13.38 -3.74
CA LYS A 565 -41.55 -13.88 -5.10
C LYS A 565 -41.98 -12.86 -6.17
N PRO A 566 -41.23 -11.75 -6.35
CA PRO A 566 -41.57 -10.76 -7.39
C PRO A 566 -41.41 -11.39 -8.80
N THR A 567 -42.03 -10.78 -9.79
CA THR A 567 -41.96 -11.24 -11.18
C THR A 567 -40.52 -11.18 -11.70
N SER A 568 -40.06 -12.28 -12.29
CA SER A 568 -38.73 -12.41 -12.89
C SER A 568 -38.81 -12.45 -14.42
N PRO A 569 -37.78 -11.98 -15.15
CA PRO A 569 -37.75 -12.03 -16.62
C PRO A 569 -37.69 -13.44 -17.21
N ASP A 570 -37.14 -14.41 -16.49
CA ASP A 570 -37.21 -15.83 -16.82
C ASP A 570 -37.16 -16.72 -15.56
N GLN A 571 -37.46 -18.01 -15.74
CA GLN A 571 -37.49 -18.99 -14.64
C GLN A 571 -36.12 -19.62 -14.32
N GLN A 572 -35.09 -19.33 -15.15
CA GLN A 572 -33.77 -19.93 -14.99
C GLN A 572 -33.02 -19.25 -13.86
N PRO A 573 -32.43 -20.01 -12.93
CA PRO A 573 -31.58 -19.40 -11.89
C PRO A 573 -30.43 -18.62 -12.48
N GLY A 574 -30.12 -17.50 -11.86
CA GLY A 574 -28.94 -16.71 -12.17
C GLY A 574 -27.64 -17.49 -11.96
N VAL A 575 -26.60 -17.10 -12.67
CA VAL A 575 -25.28 -17.77 -12.66
C VAL A 575 -24.22 -16.83 -12.17
N LEU A 576 -23.56 -17.22 -11.06
CA LEU A 576 -22.30 -16.62 -10.58
C LEU A 576 -21.24 -17.73 -10.61
N GLN A 577 -20.17 -17.55 -11.38
CA GLN A 577 -19.19 -18.62 -11.57
C GLN A 577 -18.16 -18.68 -10.43
N SER A 578 -17.49 -17.59 -10.14
CA SER A 578 -16.46 -17.50 -9.09
C SER A 578 -16.12 -16.04 -8.79
N GLY A 579 -15.41 -15.80 -7.69
CA GLY A 579 -14.86 -14.50 -7.34
C GLY A 579 -13.40 -14.60 -6.95
N ARG A 580 -12.65 -13.50 -7.04
CA ARG A 580 -11.28 -13.34 -6.56
C ARG A 580 -11.23 -12.22 -5.55
N GLY A 581 -10.78 -12.53 -4.33
CA GLY A 581 -10.86 -11.63 -3.18
C GLY A 581 -12.00 -12.01 -2.25
N VAL A 582 -12.42 -11.08 -1.41
CA VAL A 582 -13.50 -11.31 -0.44
C VAL A 582 -14.84 -11.20 -1.15
N GLN A 583 -15.62 -12.27 -1.12
CA GLN A 583 -17.00 -12.32 -1.61
C GLN A 583 -17.93 -12.19 -0.40
N THR A 584 -18.89 -11.26 -0.46
CA THR A 584 -19.88 -11.01 0.59
C THR A 584 -21.25 -11.51 0.16
N PHE A 585 -21.96 -12.14 1.09
CA PHE A 585 -23.34 -12.63 0.93
C PHE A 585 -24.14 -12.24 2.17
N TYR A 586 -25.39 -11.84 1.96
CA TYR A 586 -26.37 -11.65 3.03
C TYR A 586 -27.43 -12.72 2.93
N THR A 587 -27.77 -13.36 4.06
CA THR A 587 -28.77 -14.43 4.12
C THR A 587 -29.71 -14.23 5.31
N TYR A 588 -30.95 -14.67 5.17
CA TYR A 588 -31.94 -14.66 6.25
C TYR A 588 -32.26 -16.07 6.72
N VAL A 589 -32.09 -16.30 8.00
CA VAL A 589 -32.39 -17.58 8.67
C VAL A 589 -33.75 -17.48 9.35
N SER A 590 -34.73 -18.21 8.84
CA SER A 590 -36.08 -18.30 9.44
C SER A 590 -36.22 -19.47 10.42
N ASP A 591 -35.34 -20.47 10.28
CA ASP A 591 -35.33 -21.69 11.12
C ASP A 591 -33.89 -22.07 11.45
N THR A 592 -33.58 -22.15 12.73
CA THR A 592 -32.25 -22.52 13.24
C THR A 592 -31.96 -24.03 13.20
N ALA A 593 -32.97 -24.87 12.99
CA ALA A 593 -32.77 -26.30 12.82
C ALA A 593 -32.07 -26.65 11.49
N THR A 594 -32.15 -25.76 10.51
CA THR A 594 -31.52 -25.93 9.20
C THR A 594 -30.26 -25.04 9.10
N PRO A 595 -29.06 -25.63 8.99
CA PRO A 595 -27.84 -24.82 8.81
C PRO A 595 -27.83 -24.13 7.44
N ILE A 596 -27.12 -23.00 7.34
CA ILE A 596 -26.80 -22.40 6.06
C ILE A 596 -25.84 -23.34 5.32
N GLU A 597 -26.20 -23.73 4.08
CA GLU A 597 -25.42 -24.69 3.32
C GLU A 597 -24.80 -24.01 2.08
N LEU A 598 -23.47 -24.09 1.96
CA LEU A 598 -22.70 -23.57 0.85
C LEU A 598 -21.96 -24.69 0.13
N GLN A 599 -21.90 -24.60 -1.20
CA GLN A 599 -21.05 -25.42 -2.04
C GLN A 599 -19.84 -24.58 -2.45
N VAL A 600 -18.67 -24.88 -1.90
CA VAL A 600 -17.47 -24.06 -2.03
C VAL A 600 -16.36 -24.82 -2.73
N THR A 601 -15.73 -24.18 -3.71
CA THR A 601 -14.57 -24.71 -4.43
C THR A 601 -13.42 -23.72 -4.34
N GLY A 602 -12.36 -24.06 -3.62
CA GLY A 602 -11.11 -23.30 -3.54
C GLY A 602 -10.05 -23.82 -4.51
N GLY A 603 -8.95 -23.09 -4.69
CA GLY A 603 -7.81 -23.56 -5.51
C GLY A 603 -8.04 -23.54 -7.01
N LEU A 604 -8.88 -22.64 -7.52
CA LEU A 604 -9.17 -22.54 -8.96
C LEU A 604 -8.00 -21.96 -9.77
N ILE A 605 -7.05 -21.28 -9.13
CA ILE A 605 -5.80 -20.83 -9.76
C ILE A 605 -4.64 -21.65 -9.20
N ALA A 606 -4.12 -22.60 -9.98
CA ALA A 606 -3.10 -23.55 -9.52
C ALA A 606 -1.87 -22.90 -8.85
N HIS A 607 -1.45 -21.73 -9.32
CA HIS A 607 -0.32 -20.98 -8.76
C HIS A 607 -0.52 -20.54 -7.31
N TYR A 608 -1.78 -20.45 -6.82
CA TYR A 608 -2.08 -19.96 -5.47
C TYR A 608 -2.47 -21.08 -4.50
N ARG A 609 -2.46 -22.33 -4.92
CA ARG A 609 -2.87 -23.48 -4.10
C ARG A 609 -2.05 -23.69 -2.82
N ASP A 610 -0.86 -23.13 -2.76
CA ASP A 610 0.01 -23.15 -1.58
C ASP A 610 -0.32 -22.06 -0.53
N ARG A 611 -1.35 -21.26 -0.76
CA ARG A 611 -1.73 -20.14 0.12
C ARG A 611 -2.76 -20.50 1.20
N GLY A 612 -3.15 -21.77 1.29
CA GLY A 612 -4.01 -22.28 2.34
C GLY A 612 -5.48 -22.46 1.95
N ASN A 613 -6.27 -22.87 2.93
CA ASN A 613 -7.68 -23.19 2.75
C ASN A 613 -8.54 -21.93 2.60
N VAL A 614 -9.72 -22.09 1.99
CA VAL A 614 -10.73 -21.03 1.93
C VAL A 614 -11.16 -20.64 3.33
N LYS A 615 -11.25 -19.34 3.59
CA LYS A 615 -11.73 -18.76 4.85
C LYS A 615 -13.17 -18.33 4.67
N ILE A 616 -14.06 -18.87 5.50
CA ILE A 616 -15.46 -18.53 5.52
C ILE A 616 -15.80 -18.03 6.92
N GLU A 617 -16.35 -16.83 7.01
CA GLU A 617 -16.74 -16.23 8.28
C GLU A 617 -18.22 -15.92 8.27
N LEU A 618 -18.90 -16.23 9.38
CA LEU A 618 -20.30 -15.96 9.60
C LEU A 618 -20.46 -14.91 10.69
N TRP A 619 -21.23 -13.88 10.39
CA TRP A 619 -21.52 -12.74 11.27
C TRP A 619 -23.03 -12.60 11.42
N LYS A 620 -23.53 -12.46 12.64
CA LYS A 620 -24.93 -12.13 12.93
C LYS A 620 -25.12 -10.63 12.83
N ILE A 621 -26.11 -10.20 12.05
CA ILE A 621 -26.51 -8.79 12.00
C ILE A 621 -27.59 -8.58 13.06
N GLY A 622 -27.30 -7.72 14.03
CA GLY A 622 -28.20 -7.35 15.13
C GLY A 622 -28.82 -5.96 14.94
N GLY A 623 -29.91 -5.69 15.64
CA GLY A 623 -30.37 -4.32 15.85
C GLY A 623 -29.34 -3.53 16.67
N ALA A 624 -29.41 -2.19 16.65
CA ALA A 624 -28.44 -1.28 17.27
C ALA A 624 -28.02 -1.75 18.68
N SER A 625 -26.77 -2.20 18.81
CA SER A 625 -26.16 -2.58 20.09
C SER A 625 -25.89 -1.32 20.90
N GLN A 626 -25.92 -1.42 22.24
CA GLN A 626 -25.50 -0.34 23.15
C GLN A 626 -24.03 0.06 22.97
N THR A 627 -23.21 -0.78 22.29
CA THR A 627 -21.80 -0.55 21.97
C THR A 627 -21.58 0.04 20.58
N GLY A 628 -22.64 0.24 19.78
CA GLY A 628 -22.57 0.75 18.41
C GLY A 628 -22.13 -0.29 17.35
N GLU A 629 -21.77 -1.50 17.73
CA GLU A 629 -21.44 -2.58 16.81
C GLU A 629 -22.72 -3.29 16.34
N ARG A 630 -22.96 -3.24 15.02
CA ARG A 630 -24.13 -3.87 14.38
C ARG A 630 -23.93 -5.34 14.05
N GLU A 631 -22.72 -5.87 14.14
CA GLU A 631 -22.39 -7.26 13.75
C GLU A 631 -21.69 -7.99 14.88
N THR A 632 -22.07 -9.26 15.06
CA THR A 632 -21.44 -10.16 16.03
C THR A 632 -20.84 -11.36 15.29
N PHE A 633 -19.56 -11.62 15.51
CA PHE A 633 -18.89 -12.80 14.96
C PHE A 633 -19.51 -14.09 15.54
N VAL A 634 -19.85 -15.02 14.65
CA VAL A 634 -20.49 -16.30 15.04
C VAL A 634 -19.49 -17.44 14.93
N MET A 635 -18.88 -17.63 13.76
CA MET A 635 -17.94 -18.71 13.53
C MET A 635 -17.07 -18.47 12.29
N LYS A 636 -15.99 -19.25 12.22
CA LYS A 636 -15.11 -19.38 11.07
C LYS A 636 -15.00 -20.82 10.64
N ASP A 637 -15.03 -21.08 9.34
CA ASP A 637 -14.74 -22.36 8.72
C ASP A 637 -13.53 -22.25 7.78
N GLN A 638 -12.66 -23.26 7.81
CA GLN A 638 -11.49 -23.40 6.95
C GLN A 638 -11.33 -24.83 6.43
N SER A 639 -12.43 -25.56 6.31
CA SER A 639 -12.44 -26.98 5.92
C SER A 639 -12.21 -27.22 4.42
N VAL A 640 -12.27 -26.18 3.59
CA VAL A 640 -12.16 -26.29 2.13
C VAL A 640 -10.72 -26.04 1.68
N PRO A 641 -9.96 -27.10 1.29
CA PRO A 641 -8.60 -26.93 0.80
C PRO A 641 -8.58 -26.38 -0.63
N PRO A 642 -7.44 -25.79 -1.06
CA PRO A 642 -7.29 -25.18 -2.38
C PRO A 642 -6.95 -26.22 -3.47
N ASP A 643 -7.75 -27.28 -3.61
CA ASP A 643 -7.48 -28.42 -4.49
C ASP A 643 -8.36 -28.46 -5.76
N GLY A 644 -9.22 -27.46 -5.94
CA GLY A 644 -10.13 -27.37 -7.08
C GLY A 644 -11.36 -28.28 -6.97
N LYS A 645 -11.63 -28.90 -5.82
CA LYS A 645 -12.80 -29.77 -5.60
C LYS A 645 -13.86 -29.06 -4.78
N THR A 646 -15.12 -29.23 -5.19
CA THR A 646 -16.25 -28.68 -4.45
C THR A 646 -16.52 -29.44 -3.17
N ARG A 647 -16.77 -28.69 -2.10
CA ARG A 647 -17.18 -29.24 -0.80
C ARG A 647 -18.41 -28.54 -0.25
N THR A 648 -19.22 -29.29 0.49
CA THR A 648 -20.35 -28.74 1.21
C THR A 648 -19.89 -28.24 2.58
N VAL A 649 -20.08 -26.95 2.83
CA VAL A 649 -19.83 -26.29 4.12
C VAL A 649 -21.18 -26.03 4.78
N ARG A 650 -21.34 -26.42 6.06
CA ARG A 650 -22.52 -26.17 6.85
C ARG A 650 -22.23 -25.22 8.00
N LEU A 651 -22.92 -24.08 8.00
CA LEU A 651 -22.78 -23.04 9.00
C LEU A 651 -24.01 -23.06 9.92
N PRO A 652 -23.92 -23.69 11.10
CA PRO A 652 -25.02 -23.75 12.04
C PRO A 652 -25.25 -22.34 12.64
N THR A 653 -26.54 -22.04 12.87
CA THR A 653 -26.97 -20.78 13.49
C THR A 653 -27.77 -21.08 14.76
N ARG A 654 -27.72 -20.17 15.74
CA ARG A 654 -28.46 -20.30 17.01
C ARG A 654 -29.69 -19.41 17.10
N GLU A 655 -29.78 -18.44 16.22
CA GLU A 655 -30.82 -17.41 16.19
C GLU A 655 -31.35 -17.21 14.77
N THR A 656 -32.62 -16.86 14.68
CA THR A 656 -33.23 -16.42 13.41
C THR A 656 -32.80 -14.99 13.06
N GLY A 657 -32.98 -14.56 11.81
CA GLY A 657 -32.71 -13.21 11.30
C GLY A 657 -31.57 -13.13 10.31
N MET A 658 -31.00 -11.94 10.15
CA MET A 658 -30.00 -11.64 9.15
C MET A 658 -28.58 -12.06 9.54
N TYR A 659 -27.86 -12.58 8.55
CA TYR A 659 -26.45 -12.94 8.67
C TYR A 659 -25.67 -12.44 7.46
N ARG A 660 -24.43 -12.05 7.69
CA ARG A 660 -23.44 -11.79 6.66
C ARG A 660 -22.43 -12.93 6.62
N ILE A 661 -22.10 -13.37 5.41
CA ILE A 661 -21.09 -14.40 5.15
C ILE A 661 -20.01 -13.79 4.30
N THR A 662 -18.75 -13.92 4.69
CA THR A 662 -17.60 -13.59 3.85
C THR A 662 -16.85 -14.86 3.46
N VAL A 663 -16.44 -14.94 2.18
CA VAL A 663 -15.70 -16.09 1.64
C VAL A 663 -14.47 -15.57 0.91
N SER A 664 -13.28 -16.03 1.30
CA SER A 664 -12.02 -15.61 0.68
C SER A 664 -10.96 -16.72 0.79
N ASP A 665 -10.15 -16.89 -0.25
CA ASP A 665 -8.86 -17.59 -0.19
C ASP A 665 -7.70 -16.68 -0.63
N GLY A 666 -7.81 -15.40 -0.32
CA GLY A 666 -6.80 -14.38 -0.58
C GLY A 666 -6.68 -14.04 -2.06
N GLY A 667 -5.53 -14.34 -2.66
CA GLY A 667 -5.28 -14.02 -4.07
C GLY A 667 -5.80 -15.05 -5.07
N ASP A 668 -6.31 -16.19 -4.61
CA ASP A 668 -6.87 -17.25 -5.45
C ASP A 668 -8.31 -16.93 -5.88
N ARG A 669 -8.91 -17.81 -6.61
CA ARG A 669 -10.30 -17.71 -7.07
C ARG A 669 -11.14 -18.80 -6.42
N THR A 670 -12.28 -18.41 -5.84
CA THR A 670 -13.20 -19.29 -5.13
C THR A 670 -14.57 -19.26 -5.80
N SER A 671 -15.17 -20.43 -6.02
CA SER A 671 -16.57 -20.56 -6.41
C SER A 671 -17.43 -20.81 -5.17
N VAL A 672 -18.53 -20.06 -5.06
CA VAL A 672 -19.52 -20.22 -3.99
C VAL A 672 -20.89 -20.41 -4.63
N ASN A 673 -21.59 -21.45 -4.20
CA ASN A 673 -22.95 -21.72 -4.58
C ASN A 673 -23.75 -22.15 -3.34
N TRP A 674 -25.08 -22.20 -3.42
CA TRP A 674 -25.95 -22.57 -2.30
C TRP A 674 -27.20 -23.31 -2.79
N LYS A 675 -27.94 -23.90 -1.87
CA LYS A 675 -29.15 -24.63 -2.18
C LYS A 675 -30.21 -23.69 -2.75
N ALA A 676 -30.92 -24.14 -3.79
CA ALA A 676 -32.01 -23.36 -4.40
C ALA A 676 -33.09 -23.03 -3.37
N GLY A 677 -33.55 -21.80 -3.36
CA GLY A 677 -34.57 -21.30 -2.43
C GLY A 677 -34.01 -20.82 -1.07
N GLN A 678 -32.71 -20.96 -0.81
CA GLN A 678 -32.07 -20.33 0.35
C GLN A 678 -32.02 -18.82 0.13
N LEU A 679 -32.69 -18.04 0.99
CA LEU A 679 -32.67 -16.58 0.92
C LEU A 679 -31.24 -16.07 0.97
N MET A 680 -30.77 -15.49 -0.14
CA MET A 680 -29.40 -15.00 -0.26
C MET A 680 -29.25 -13.96 -1.34
N VAL A 681 -28.59 -12.86 -0.99
CA VAL A 681 -28.27 -11.77 -1.91
C VAL A 681 -26.79 -11.38 -1.80
N MET A 682 -26.29 -10.78 -2.87
CA MET A 682 -24.94 -10.25 -2.98
C MET A 682 -25.01 -8.74 -3.11
N PRO A 683 -24.30 -7.97 -2.29
CA PRO A 683 -24.27 -6.52 -2.42
C PRO A 683 -23.58 -6.09 -3.72
N SER A 684 -24.00 -4.97 -4.26
CA SER A 684 -23.33 -4.29 -5.36
C SER A 684 -23.62 -2.79 -5.36
N SER A 685 -23.18 -2.12 -4.31
CA SER A 685 -23.18 -0.67 -4.13
C SER A 685 -21.92 -0.02 -4.70
N LEU A 686 -21.77 1.28 -4.48
CA LEU A 686 -20.52 1.99 -4.78
C LEU A 686 -19.35 1.46 -3.97
N ASP A 687 -19.57 1.26 -2.66
CA ASP A 687 -18.53 0.91 -1.70
C ASP A 687 -18.30 -0.61 -1.62
N GLU A 688 -19.35 -1.40 -1.77
CA GLU A 688 -19.31 -2.86 -1.72
C GLU A 688 -19.81 -3.47 -3.04
N PRO A 689 -18.96 -3.50 -4.09
CA PRO A 689 -19.34 -4.08 -5.37
C PRO A 689 -19.35 -5.61 -5.34
N ILE A 690 -20.20 -6.23 -6.17
CA ILE A 690 -20.17 -7.67 -6.36
C ILE A 690 -18.79 -8.13 -6.85
N VAL A 691 -18.23 -9.15 -6.20
CA VAL A 691 -16.95 -9.76 -6.58
C VAL A 691 -17.19 -10.91 -7.53
N THR A 692 -16.77 -10.76 -8.77
CA THR A 692 -17.03 -11.71 -9.86
C THR A 692 -15.77 -12.01 -10.67
N SER A 693 -15.74 -13.18 -11.27
CA SER A 693 -14.77 -13.59 -12.28
C SER A 693 -15.47 -14.39 -13.37
N GLY A 694 -15.17 -14.08 -14.63
CA GLY A 694 -15.87 -14.68 -15.75
C GLY A 694 -17.19 -13.97 -16.08
N ARG A 695 -18.07 -14.66 -16.82
CA ARG A 695 -19.40 -14.13 -17.17
C ARG A 695 -20.42 -14.54 -16.14
N TRP A 696 -21.30 -13.60 -15.78
CA TRP A 696 -22.35 -13.83 -14.81
C TRP A 696 -23.69 -13.24 -15.27
N SER A 697 -24.78 -13.79 -14.72
CA SER A 697 -26.15 -13.33 -14.94
C SER A 697 -26.92 -13.45 -13.63
N LEU A 698 -27.44 -12.34 -13.13
CA LEU A 698 -28.16 -12.26 -11.86
C LEU A 698 -29.34 -11.30 -11.96
N TYR A 699 -30.26 -11.39 -11.02
CA TYR A 699 -31.44 -10.53 -10.94
C TYR A 699 -31.26 -9.46 -9.87
N PHE A 700 -31.92 -8.32 -10.08
CA PHE A 700 -32.06 -7.22 -9.11
C PHE A 700 -33.48 -6.65 -9.15
N TYR A 701 -33.91 -6.05 -8.07
CA TYR A 701 -35.24 -5.51 -7.95
C TYR A 701 -35.29 -4.04 -8.35
N VAL A 702 -36.31 -3.66 -9.11
CA VAL A 702 -36.62 -2.29 -9.48
C VAL A 702 -37.92 -1.87 -8.77
N PRO A 703 -37.88 -1.00 -7.75
CA PRO A 703 -39.05 -0.59 -6.94
C PRO A 703 -40.13 0.08 -7.78
N GLN A 704 -41.38 0.06 -7.29
CA GLN A 704 -42.48 0.76 -7.91
C GLN A 704 -42.18 2.26 -8.00
N GLY A 705 -42.60 2.89 -9.08
CA GLY A 705 -42.38 4.32 -9.34
C GLY A 705 -40.97 4.67 -9.85
N THR A 706 -40.02 3.71 -9.91
CA THR A 706 -38.68 3.95 -10.47
C THR A 706 -38.78 4.32 -11.96
N LYS A 707 -38.20 5.47 -12.33
CA LYS A 707 -38.19 5.96 -13.72
C LYS A 707 -36.89 5.66 -14.43
N VAL A 708 -35.79 5.61 -13.70
CA VAL A 708 -34.43 5.41 -14.22
C VAL A 708 -33.64 4.47 -13.32
N ILE A 709 -33.04 3.46 -13.91
CA ILE A 709 -32.03 2.62 -13.25
C ILE A 709 -30.67 3.25 -13.55
N GLY A 710 -30.04 3.85 -12.53
CA GLY A 710 -28.67 4.34 -12.57
C GLY A 710 -27.71 3.22 -12.23
N VAL A 711 -26.70 3.01 -13.04
CA VAL A 711 -25.67 1.98 -12.83
C VAL A 711 -24.27 2.51 -13.11
N HIS A 712 -23.26 1.91 -12.46
CA HIS A 712 -21.87 1.98 -12.91
C HIS A 712 -21.43 0.61 -13.38
N GLY A 713 -20.88 0.51 -14.58
CA GLY A 713 -20.38 -0.74 -15.17
C GLY A 713 -19.85 -0.52 -16.58
N GLY A 714 -19.44 -1.57 -17.24
CA GLY A 714 -18.90 -1.49 -18.62
C GLY A 714 -18.42 -2.84 -19.14
N ASP A 715 -17.80 -2.81 -20.32
CA ASP A 715 -17.17 -3.90 -21.04
C ASP A 715 -18.18 -4.84 -21.71
N ARG A 716 -18.99 -5.60 -20.97
CA ARG A 716 -19.86 -6.65 -21.54
C ARG A 716 -21.15 -6.86 -20.75
N GLY A 717 -22.09 -7.51 -21.42
CA GLY A 717 -23.39 -7.88 -20.86
C GLY A 717 -24.48 -6.89 -21.20
N SER A 718 -25.66 -7.14 -20.67
CA SER A 718 -26.83 -6.30 -20.90
C SER A 718 -27.73 -6.28 -19.66
N ILE A 719 -28.62 -5.29 -19.63
CA ILE A 719 -29.71 -5.20 -18.66
C ILE A 719 -31.03 -5.47 -19.39
N GLN A 720 -31.78 -6.45 -18.88
CA GLN A 720 -33.06 -6.91 -19.44
C GLN A 720 -34.19 -6.58 -18.47
N ASP A 721 -35.32 -6.16 -19.04
CA ASP A 721 -36.55 -5.92 -18.30
C ASP A 721 -37.25 -7.23 -17.86
N PRO A 722 -38.36 -7.18 -17.10
CA PRO A 722 -39.12 -8.35 -16.66
C PRO A 722 -39.67 -9.24 -17.77
N THR A 723 -39.73 -8.77 -19.01
CA THR A 723 -40.14 -9.54 -20.19
C THR A 723 -39.00 -10.25 -20.90
N GLY A 724 -37.73 -10.02 -20.42
CA GLY A 724 -36.51 -10.52 -21.04
C GLY A 724 -36.00 -9.64 -22.19
N LYS A 725 -36.64 -8.50 -22.48
CA LYS A 725 -36.20 -7.56 -23.49
C LYS A 725 -34.99 -6.77 -23.04
N GLU A 726 -33.94 -6.73 -23.87
CA GLU A 726 -32.76 -5.91 -23.61
C GLU A 726 -33.13 -4.41 -23.66
N GLN A 727 -32.92 -3.73 -22.54
CA GLN A 727 -33.10 -2.28 -22.39
C GLN A 727 -31.77 -1.53 -22.49
N PHE A 728 -30.64 -2.18 -22.18
CA PHE A 728 -29.31 -1.58 -22.25
C PHE A 728 -28.21 -2.63 -22.51
N SER A 729 -27.22 -2.28 -23.33
CA SER A 729 -26.05 -3.12 -23.60
C SER A 729 -24.76 -2.43 -23.19
N PHE A 730 -23.90 -3.15 -22.45
CA PHE A 730 -22.54 -2.71 -22.09
C PHE A 730 -21.50 -3.04 -23.18
N LYS A 731 -21.91 -3.73 -24.26
CA LYS A 731 -20.97 -4.14 -25.30
C LYS A 731 -20.21 -2.92 -25.86
N ASP A 732 -18.89 -3.03 -25.90
CA ASP A 732 -17.97 -2.01 -26.41
C ASP A 732 -18.04 -0.66 -25.66
N ARG A 733 -18.60 -0.62 -24.45
CA ARG A 733 -18.67 0.56 -23.58
C ARG A 733 -17.58 0.50 -22.50
N LYS A 734 -16.91 1.62 -22.26
CA LYS A 734 -15.97 1.76 -21.14
C LYS A 734 -16.74 1.75 -19.80
N ALA A 735 -16.04 1.40 -18.72
CA ALA A 735 -16.60 1.55 -17.39
C ALA A 735 -16.97 3.03 -17.13
N ASN A 736 -18.25 3.28 -16.92
CA ASN A 736 -18.82 4.61 -16.69
C ASN A 736 -20.19 4.50 -16.01
N TYR A 737 -20.78 5.64 -15.68
CA TYR A 737 -22.15 5.74 -15.22
C TYR A 737 -23.12 5.72 -16.43
N TYR A 738 -24.20 4.99 -16.27
CA TYR A 738 -25.24 4.87 -17.28
C TYR A 738 -26.60 4.95 -16.65
N SER A 739 -27.53 5.61 -17.33
CA SER A 739 -28.95 5.64 -17.00
C SER A 739 -29.75 4.76 -17.96
N ILE A 740 -30.70 4.01 -17.41
CA ILE A 740 -31.54 3.11 -18.16
C ILE A 740 -33.00 3.46 -17.84
N PRO A 741 -33.76 3.96 -18.81
CA PRO A 741 -35.18 4.26 -18.63
C PRO A 741 -35.98 3.00 -18.25
N VAL A 742 -36.91 3.13 -17.29
CA VAL A 742 -37.82 2.05 -16.90
C VAL A 742 -39.11 2.20 -17.69
N PRO A 743 -39.44 1.23 -18.58
CA PRO A 743 -40.72 1.25 -19.30
C PRO A 743 -41.90 1.14 -18.35
N ALA A 744 -43.03 1.76 -18.73
CA ALA A 744 -44.26 1.72 -17.94
C ALA A 744 -44.67 0.26 -17.63
N GLY A 745 -44.94 -0.02 -16.35
CA GLY A 745 -45.33 -1.33 -15.84
C GLY A 745 -44.17 -2.34 -15.74
N SER A 746 -42.92 -1.91 -15.90
CA SER A 746 -41.73 -2.74 -15.68
C SER A 746 -41.09 -2.50 -14.31
N ASP A 747 -41.55 -1.56 -13.55
CA ASP A 747 -41.26 -1.30 -12.14
C ASP A 747 -42.00 -2.27 -11.21
N GLY A 748 -41.63 -2.37 -9.94
CA GLY A 748 -42.15 -3.32 -8.97
C GLY A 748 -41.77 -4.76 -9.29
N LYS A 749 -40.69 -5.01 -10.02
CA LYS A 749 -40.33 -6.33 -10.59
C LYS A 749 -38.84 -6.58 -10.61
N LEU A 750 -38.49 -7.86 -10.76
CA LEU A 750 -37.08 -8.25 -11.01
C LEU A 750 -36.67 -7.97 -12.45
N TRP A 751 -35.56 -7.31 -12.60
CA TRP A 751 -34.78 -7.17 -13.82
C TRP A 751 -33.58 -8.08 -13.81
N LYS A 752 -32.98 -8.30 -14.97
CA LYS A 752 -31.82 -9.20 -15.13
C LYS A 752 -30.61 -8.47 -15.69
N VAL A 753 -29.47 -8.62 -15.03
CA VAL A 753 -28.17 -8.42 -15.65
C VAL A 753 -27.80 -9.72 -16.34
N ASN A 754 -27.50 -9.68 -17.63
CA ASN A 754 -27.25 -10.86 -18.45
C ASN A 754 -25.84 -10.85 -19.04
N GLN A 755 -25.08 -11.95 -18.85
CA GLN A 755 -23.74 -12.17 -19.40
C GLN A 755 -22.74 -11.02 -19.17
N ALA A 756 -22.83 -10.35 -18.01
CA ALA A 756 -21.90 -9.30 -17.63
C ALA A 756 -20.51 -9.86 -17.32
N ALA A 757 -19.49 -9.01 -17.49
CA ALA A 757 -18.12 -9.24 -17.02
C ALA A 757 -17.70 -8.07 -16.12
N GLY A 758 -17.06 -8.39 -14.98
CA GLY A 758 -16.75 -7.38 -13.97
C GLY A 758 -17.96 -6.93 -13.15
N PRO A 759 -17.77 -6.04 -12.16
CA PRO A 759 -18.82 -5.56 -11.28
C PRO A 759 -19.74 -4.56 -11.99
N ILE A 760 -21.05 -4.70 -11.76
CA ILE A 760 -22.05 -3.68 -12.08
C ILE A 760 -22.62 -3.19 -10.75
N ARG A 761 -22.48 -1.91 -10.46
CA ARG A 761 -23.00 -1.25 -9.26
C ARG A 761 -24.37 -0.65 -9.54
N LEU A 762 -25.32 -0.87 -8.63
CA LEU A 762 -26.67 -0.34 -8.68
C LEU A 762 -26.74 0.93 -7.84
N LEU A 763 -27.29 2.03 -8.42
CA LEU A 763 -27.19 3.37 -7.81
C LEU A 763 -28.54 4.01 -7.48
N THR A 764 -29.61 3.63 -8.16
CA THR A 764 -30.95 4.20 -7.96
C THR A 764 -31.98 3.16 -7.55
N VAL A 765 -31.56 1.91 -7.45
CA VAL A 765 -32.36 0.76 -7.02
C VAL A 765 -31.63 0.02 -5.91
N PRO A 766 -32.29 -0.83 -5.10
CA PRO A 766 -31.64 -1.59 -4.03
C PRO A 766 -30.38 -2.32 -4.56
N PRO A 767 -29.21 -2.09 -3.96
CA PRO A 767 -27.94 -2.55 -4.50
C PRO A 767 -27.65 -4.02 -4.19
N TYR A 768 -28.60 -4.90 -4.49
CA TYR A 768 -28.50 -6.34 -4.20
C TYR A 768 -28.83 -7.19 -5.41
N PHE A 769 -27.97 -8.16 -5.69
CA PHE A 769 -28.21 -9.21 -6.68
C PHE A 769 -28.65 -10.51 -6.03
N THR A 770 -29.53 -11.24 -6.74
CA THR A 770 -29.99 -12.58 -6.35
C THR A 770 -29.96 -13.53 -7.56
N ARG A 771 -29.95 -14.85 -7.32
CA ARG A 771 -30.09 -15.85 -8.39
C ARG A 771 -31.54 -16.07 -8.82
N SER A 772 -32.51 -15.84 -7.93
CA SER A 772 -33.93 -16.03 -8.25
C SER A 772 -34.83 -15.20 -7.35
N ALA A 773 -36.09 -15.05 -7.75
CA ALA A 773 -37.12 -14.39 -6.97
C ALA A 773 -37.33 -15.04 -5.57
N ALA A 774 -37.15 -16.36 -5.47
CA ALA A 774 -37.32 -17.09 -4.24
C ALA A 774 -36.20 -16.88 -3.20
N GLU A 775 -35.09 -16.29 -3.64
CA GLU A 775 -33.89 -16.04 -2.81
C GLU A 775 -33.72 -14.56 -2.45
N LEU A 776 -34.65 -13.70 -2.87
CA LEU A 776 -34.53 -12.25 -2.77
C LEU A 776 -34.71 -11.75 -1.34
N LEU A 777 -33.82 -10.87 -0.93
CA LEU A 777 -33.92 -10.00 0.23
C LEU A 777 -33.92 -8.55 -0.25
N LEU A 778 -34.74 -7.70 0.37
CA LEU A 778 -34.83 -6.27 0.06
C LEU A 778 -34.77 -5.43 1.34
N PRO A 779 -34.33 -4.17 1.24
CA PRO A 779 -34.51 -3.20 2.32
C PRO A 779 -35.97 -3.11 2.73
N ARG A 780 -36.22 -3.06 4.03
CA ARG A 780 -37.58 -3.04 4.62
C ARG A 780 -38.44 -1.92 4.04
N GLU A 781 -37.88 -0.72 3.91
CA GLU A 781 -38.58 0.46 3.39
C GLU A 781 -39.06 0.29 1.95
N VAL A 782 -38.32 -0.48 1.14
CA VAL A 782 -38.72 -0.77 -0.25
C VAL A 782 -39.98 -1.62 -0.28
N LEU A 783 -40.05 -2.66 0.56
CA LEU A 783 -41.23 -3.51 0.63
C LEU A 783 -42.44 -2.77 1.20
N GLN A 784 -42.24 -1.89 2.18
CA GLN A 784 -43.31 -1.06 2.73
C GLN A 784 -43.87 -0.13 1.67
N ALA A 785 -43.02 0.59 0.94
CA ALA A 785 -43.44 1.50 -0.12
C ALA A 785 -44.19 0.77 -1.26
N ASP A 786 -43.69 -0.40 -1.70
CA ASP A 786 -44.28 -1.16 -2.82
C ASP A 786 -45.54 -1.92 -2.43
N SER A 787 -45.78 -2.21 -1.14
CA SER A 787 -47.01 -2.85 -0.66
C SER A 787 -48.14 -1.87 -0.37
N GLY A 788 -47.88 -0.57 -0.41
CA GLY A 788 -48.89 0.46 -0.09
C GLY A 788 -49.31 0.49 1.39
N LEU A 789 -48.50 -0.14 2.27
CA LEU A 789 -48.68 -0.09 3.72
C LEU A 789 -47.86 1.10 4.25
N ASP A 790 -48.44 2.29 4.15
CA ASP A 790 -48.03 3.43 5.00
C ASP A 790 -48.46 3.11 6.44
N GLU A 791 -47.55 3.20 7.42
CA GLU A 791 -47.84 3.13 8.84
C GLU A 791 -48.77 4.29 9.26
#